data_1ef0e9f6ed6d7d70274264501ca2d470
#
_entry.id   1ef0e9f6ed6d7d70274264501ca2d470
#
_cell.length_a   1.000
_cell.length_b   1.000
_cell.length_c   1.000
_cell.angle_alpha   90.00
_cell.angle_beta   90.00
_cell.angle_gamma   90.00
#
_symmetry.space_group_name_H-M   'P 1'
#
loop_
_entity.id
_entity.type
_entity.pdbx_description
1 polymer ?
#
loop_
_entity_poly.entity_id
_entity_poly.type
_entity_poly.pdbx_seq_one_letter_code
_entity_poly.pdbx_strand_id
1 'polypeptide(L)'
;MIGDGVAFAEDVTGSGAIFVWGQATWSWDDSDPGARRLAAVQVVSTGVCRQRDVADAFGVNETTVWRWREEYADGGIGALLPIRHGPKRPTKLTEAKVAEIRTLRTAGKTIAEVAAMTGVSTFSVRRAIGPARPVTQRDARTPSTLSDGGEVPPVPLVPLVPLAKPIERNAERAAASSGLLDEAAPVICEGSSLPLVGSLLILPALAATGLLDAAAVVFGAGRKVGGLHRSAFYGLRSLVLCVVFSCLVSEPRAEGMTRLDPIAIGRLLGLDRAPEVKRLRFRMAELASEHRADELGMELARTHVAARPEAVGLFYIDGHVRAYHGGAEVGKAHVARIRLAMPAEVDTWVTDRFGDGLLVWQSAPGASLAGELKLTVDKIRTLLGPDARPTLCFDRGGWSPKLFAQLVLSGFDILTYRKYAKHAEPRSAFVDHEFIDDLGHTQHYLLADRTVRVPYDSNRRRFTCRQIVRLDEASGHQTQILTTRDDPDPALVAHAMFSRWRVENFFRYMRAHYGLDALDAYETVPDDPDRLVVNPAKRKAVRHAIEAAHSIASSEADRGRASFERLDANEALVDAYAGAQAELGVRKAAAKTIPAKVPLSVVRPDAVRIDVERKRIMDAIRMATYNAESSLARLLAPHYARAEDEARSLLREAFKTPADLEIRGSTLHVRLDPLSAPRRTRAIAGLCEELNATKTIYPGTDLLLVYSVKGT
;
A
#
# COMPACT_ATOMS: atom_id res chain seq x y z
N MET A 1 6.42 -37.81 6.55
CA MET A 1 5.50 -37.20 7.54
C MET A 1 6.32 -36.73 8.71
N ILE A 2 6.15 -35.49 9.16
CA ILE A 2 6.89 -34.86 10.27
C ILE A 2 5.97 -34.48 11.44
N GLY A 3 4.69 -34.79 11.33
CA GLY A 3 3.68 -34.57 12.37
C GLY A 3 2.31 -35.02 11.87
N ASP A 4 1.29 -34.94 12.74
CA ASP A 4 -0.08 -35.28 12.36
C ASP A 4 -0.59 -34.35 11.26
N GLY A 5 -0.77 -34.90 10.03
CA GLY A 5 -1.20 -34.12 8.87
C GLY A 5 -0.13 -33.19 8.30
N VAL A 6 1.14 -33.32 8.70
CA VAL A 6 2.23 -32.51 8.16
C VAL A 6 3.23 -33.40 7.42
N ALA A 7 3.48 -33.10 6.16
CA ALA A 7 4.45 -33.76 5.31
C ALA A 7 5.54 -32.77 4.86
N PHE A 8 6.76 -33.30 4.79
CA PHE A 8 7.92 -32.59 4.24
C PHE A 8 8.36 -33.31 2.97
N ALA A 9 8.63 -32.55 1.92
CA ALA A 9 9.23 -33.03 0.69
C ALA A 9 10.34 -32.06 0.25
N GLU A 10 11.49 -32.60 -0.09
CA GLU A 10 12.62 -31.85 -0.64
C GLU A 10 13.25 -32.70 -1.74
N ASP A 11 13.56 -32.10 -2.87
CA ASP A 11 14.18 -32.76 -4.00
C ASP A 11 15.71 -32.79 -3.88
N VAL A 12 16.36 -33.44 -4.83
CA VAL A 12 17.83 -33.58 -4.85
C VAL A 12 18.56 -32.26 -5.11
N THR A 13 17.86 -31.21 -5.54
CA THR A 13 18.44 -29.87 -5.75
C THR A 13 18.38 -29.02 -4.48
N GLY A 14 17.58 -29.40 -3.48
CA GLY A 14 17.37 -28.64 -2.25
C GLY A 14 16.12 -27.76 -2.26
N SER A 15 15.33 -27.79 -3.34
CA SER A 15 14.03 -27.16 -3.40
C SER A 15 12.99 -28.05 -2.72
N GLY A 16 12.07 -27.46 -1.95
CA GLY A 16 11.13 -28.26 -1.19
C GLY A 16 9.89 -27.56 -0.72
N ALA A 17 9.03 -28.31 -0.04
CA ALA A 17 7.80 -27.79 0.54
C ALA A 17 7.38 -28.55 1.80
N ILE A 18 6.66 -27.87 2.68
CA ILE A 18 5.91 -28.46 3.78
C ILE A 18 4.43 -28.42 3.43
N PHE A 19 3.79 -29.55 3.53
CA PHE A 19 2.37 -29.72 3.32
C PHE A 19 1.69 -29.88 4.69
N VAL A 20 0.68 -29.07 4.95
CA VAL A 20 -0.18 -29.20 6.12
C VAL A 20 -1.57 -29.59 5.65
N TRP A 21 -2.03 -30.75 6.08
CA TRP A 21 -3.31 -31.34 5.65
C TRP A 21 -3.44 -31.47 4.11
N GLY A 22 -2.34 -31.83 3.44
CA GLY A 22 -2.27 -32.02 2.00
C GLY A 22 -2.16 -30.72 1.19
N GLN A 23 -2.10 -29.56 1.82
CA GLN A 23 -1.87 -28.27 1.14
C GLN A 23 -0.43 -27.83 1.33
N ALA A 24 0.26 -27.47 0.25
CA ALA A 24 1.58 -26.84 0.30
C ALA A 24 1.49 -25.50 1.04
N THR A 25 2.04 -25.47 2.27
CA THR A 25 1.92 -24.32 3.16
C THR A 25 3.18 -23.46 3.14
N TRP A 26 4.34 -24.07 3.04
CA TRP A 26 5.63 -23.42 2.85
C TRP A 26 6.36 -24.09 1.70
N SER A 27 6.98 -23.30 0.85
CA SER A 27 7.84 -23.79 -0.23
C SER A 27 9.07 -22.90 -0.34
N TRP A 28 10.18 -23.51 -0.75
CA TRP A 28 11.46 -22.84 -1.01
C TRP A 28 12.08 -23.46 -2.25
N ASP A 29 12.97 -22.68 -2.85
CA ASP A 29 13.83 -23.15 -3.92
C ASP A 29 15.28 -23.18 -3.42
N ASP A 30 16.16 -23.89 -4.10
CA ASP A 30 17.56 -24.12 -3.69
C ASP A 30 18.34 -22.81 -3.57
N SER A 31 17.94 -21.77 -4.30
CA SER A 31 18.54 -20.44 -4.26
C SER A 31 18.12 -19.62 -3.04
N ASP A 32 17.08 -20.02 -2.28
CA ASP A 32 16.57 -19.30 -1.11
C ASP A 32 16.65 -20.10 0.20
N PRO A 33 17.85 -20.25 0.77
CA PRO A 33 18.02 -20.90 2.07
C PRO A 33 17.38 -20.15 3.24
N GLY A 34 17.03 -18.86 3.06
CA GLY A 34 16.29 -18.09 4.04
C GLY A 34 14.84 -18.55 4.14
N ALA A 35 14.17 -18.81 3.02
CA ALA A 35 12.82 -19.37 2.98
C ALA A 35 12.79 -20.79 3.60
N ARG A 36 13.81 -21.61 3.36
CA ARG A 36 13.94 -22.95 3.97
C ARG A 36 14.01 -22.86 5.50
N ARG A 37 14.83 -21.96 6.05
CA ARG A 37 14.95 -21.75 7.50
C ARG A 37 13.66 -21.19 8.10
N LEU A 38 13.01 -20.26 7.39
CA LEU A 38 11.74 -19.69 7.80
C LEU A 38 10.64 -20.76 7.88
N ALA A 39 10.57 -21.68 6.92
CA ALA A 39 9.63 -22.79 6.93
C ALA A 39 9.82 -23.67 8.18
N ALA A 40 11.07 -24.01 8.52
CA ALA A 40 11.40 -24.78 9.73
C ALA A 40 10.94 -24.04 11.01
N VAL A 41 11.24 -22.75 11.13
CA VAL A 41 10.85 -21.92 12.28
C VAL A 41 9.34 -21.84 12.41
N GLN A 42 8.65 -21.59 11.32
CA GLN A 42 7.21 -21.38 11.34
C GLN A 42 6.42 -22.66 11.62
N VAL A 43 6.82 -23.80 11.07
CA VAL A 43 6.13 -25.07 11.34
C VAL A 43 6.27 -25.50 12.81
N VAL A 44 7.40 -25.23 13.45
CA VAL A 44 7.55 -25.43 14.90
C VAL A 44 6.72 -24.44 15.71
N SER A 45 6.71 -23.17 15.28
CA SER A 45 5.97 -22.10 15.98
C SER A 45 4.44 -22.25 15.92
N THR A 46 3.92 -22.98 14.91
CA THR A 46 2.50 -23.31 14.83
C THR A 46 2.07 -24.41 15.81
N GLY A 47 3.04 -25.09 16.42
CA GLY A 47 2.78 -26.20 17.35
C GLY A 47 2.28 -27.51 16.71
N VAL A 48 2.23 -27.59 15.38
CA VAL A 48 1.77 -28.78 14.64
C VAL A 48 2.84 -29.87 14.53
N CYS A 49 4.11 -29.51 14.76
CA CYS A 49 5.25 -30.45 14.76
C CYS A 49 6.15 -30.17 15.96
N ARG A 50 6.78 -31.21 16.48
CA ARG A 50 7.82 -31.04 17.51
C ARG A 50 9.12 -30.57 16.87
N GLN A 51 9.88 -29.75 17.59
CA GLN A 51 11.14 -29.20 17.09
C GLN A 51 12.11 -30.28 16.61
N ARG A 52 12.17 -31.42 17.33
CA ARG A 52 12.99 -32.58 16.96
C ARG A 52 12.59 -33.17 15.61
N ASP A 53 11.29 -33.39 15.38
CA ASP A 53 10.79 -34.00 14.15
C ASP A 53 11.08 -33.09 12.92
N VAL A 54 11.02 -31.78 13.13
CA VAL A 54 11.41 -30.81 12.10
C VAL A 54 12.91 -30.80 11.87
N ALA A 55 13.74 -30.89 12.94
CA ALA A 55 15.18 -30.95 12.82
C ALA A 55 15.62 -32.20 12.02
N ASP A 56 15.04 -33.34 12.33
CA ASP A 56 15.31 -34.62 11.63
C ASP A 56 14.92 -34.52 10.13
N ALA A 57 13.77 -33.95 9.81
CA ALA A 57 13.30 -33.79 8.43
C ALA A 57 14.16 -32.82 7.60
N PHE A 58 14.65 -31.75 8.23
CA PHE A 58 15.52 -30.76 7.59
C PHE A 58 16.99 -31.16 7.56
N GLY A 59 17.33 -32.33 8.13
CA GLY A 59 18.71 -32.83 8.18
C GLY A 59 19.64 -31.95 9.03
N VAL A 60 19.14 -31.33 10.09
CA VAL A 60 19.88 -30.42 10.97
C VAL A 60 19.77 -30.86 12.45
N ASN A 61 20.65 -30.34 13.28
CA ASN A 61 20.53 -30.57 14.72
C ASN A 61 19.39 -29.77 15.32
N GLU A 62 18.72 -30.31 16.35
CA GLU A 62 17.62 -29.63 17.05
C GLU A 62 18.04 -28.27 17.62
N THR A 63 19.29 -28.13 18.09
CA THR A 63 19.86 -26.85 18.53
C THR A 63 19.97 -25.81 17.36
N THR A 64 20.06 -26.30 16.12
CA THR A 64 20.08 -25.42 14.94
C THR A 64 18.70 -24.82 14.68
N VAL A 65 17.66 -25.63 14.79
CA VAL A 65 16.27 -25.15 14.68
C VAL A 65 15.93 -24.18 15.82
N TRP A 66 16.38 -24.51 17.06
CA TRP A 66 16.24 -23.61 18.20
C TRP A 66 16.93 -22.26 17.94
N ARG A 67 18.18 -22.26 17.47
CA ARG A 67 18.92 -21.05 17.14
C ARG A 67 18.21 -20.23 16.04
N TRP A 68 17.68 -20.85 14.99
CA TRP A 68 16.90 -20.14 13.96
C TRP A 68 15.63 -19.50 14.54
N ARG A 69 15.00 -20.11 15.52
CA ARG A 69 13.85 -19.53 16.22
C ARG A 69 14.23 -18.29 17.03
N GLU A 70 15.34 -18.33 17.74
CA GLU A 70 15.88 -17.17 18.47
C GLU A 70 16.28 -16.04 17.50
N GLU A 71 17.04 -16.36 16.46
CA GLU A 71 17.42 -15.39 15.41
C GLU A 71 16.19 -14.75 14.78
N TYR A 72 15.14 -15.52 14.53
CA TYR A 72 13.88 -15.00 14.01
C TYR A 72 13.13 -14.13 15.02
N ALA A 73 13.12 -14.49 16.28
CA ALA A 73 12.49 -13.69 17.34
C ALA A 73 13.19 -12.35 17.53
N ASP A 74 14.51 -12.30 17.45
CA ASP A 74 15.32 -11.08 17.65
C ASP A 74 15.35 -10.16 16.42
N GLY A 75 15.43 -10.70 15.21
CA GLY A 75 15.66 -9.92 13.98
C GLY A 75 14.71 -10.21 12.82
N GLY A 76 13.66 -11.01 13.02
CA GLY A 76 12.68 -11.37 11.99
C GLY A 76 13.31 -12.16 10.83
N ILE A 77 12.66 -12.10 9.66
CA ILE A 77 13.12 -12.82 8.45
C ILE A 77 14.55 -12.44 8.05
N GLY A 78 14.92 -11.18 8.26
CA GLY A 78 16.26 -10.68 7.91
C GLY A 78 17.39 -11.42 8.61
N ALA A 79 17.18 -11.90 9.83
CA ALA A 79 18.17 -12.64 10.60
C ALA A 79 18.35 -14.09 10.10
N LEU A 80 17.35 -14.65 9.42
CA LEU A 80 17.40 -16.00 8.83
C LEU A 80 18.11 -16.03 7.46
N LEU A 81 18.35 -14.88 6.85
CA LEU A 81 19.10 -14.84 5.60
C LEU A 81 20.54 -15.30 5.84
N PRO A 82 21.10 -16.15 4.96
CA PRO A 82 22.48 -16.58 5.12
C PRO A 82 23.40 -15.37 5.04
N ILE A 83 24.09 -15.09 6.13
CA ILE A 83 25.18 -14.12 6.13
C ILE A 83 26.21 -14.67 5.15
N ARG A 84 26.46 -13.94 4.05
CA ARG A 84 27.56 -14.30 3.14
C ARG A 84 28.84 -14.35 3.99
N HIS A 85 29.37 -15.55 4.22
CA HIS A 85 30.64 -15.76 4.86
C HIS A 85 31.75 -15.30 3.92
N GLY A 86 31.96 -13.98 3.85
CA GLY A 86 33.21 -13.41 3.39
C GLY A 86 34.19 -13.35 4.55
N PRO A 87 35.51 -13.20 4.31
CA PRO A 87 36.48 -13.03 5.37
C PRO A 87 36.02 -11.89 6.29
N LYS A 88 35.90 -12.17 7.59
CA LYS A 88 35.40 -11.23 8.62
C LYS A 88 36.25 -9.94 8.73
N ARG A 89 37.42 -9.88 8.06
CA ARG A 89 38.25 -8.69 7.85
C ARG A 89 38.72 -8.64 6.41
N PRO A 90 38.81 -7.46 5.81
CA PRO A 90 39.32 -7.31 4.44
C PRO A 90 40.79 -7.76 4.39
N THR A 91 41.08 -8.86 3.72
CA THR A 91 42.46 -9.41 3.61
C THR A 91 43.44 -8.47 2.89
N LYS A 92 42.93 -7.53 2.09
CA LYS A 92 43.74 -6.53 1.34
C LYS A 92 43.78 -5.15 1.99
N LEU A 93 42.96 -4.86 2.99
CA LEU A 93 42.92 -3.58 3.72
C LEU A 93 43.18 -3.85 5.21
N THR A 94 44.43 -4.13 5.53
CA THR A 94 44.89 -4.17 6.92
C THR A 94 44.89 -2.76 7.52
N GLU A 95 44.89 -2.63 8.86
CA GLU A 95 44.95 -1.34 9.54
C GLU A 95 46.17 -0.50 9.13
N ALA A 96 47.34 -1.15 8.96
CA ALA A 96 48.56 -0.53 8.44
C ALA A 96 48.36 0.02 7.02
N LYS A 97 47.68 -0.75 6.15
CA LYS A 97 47.39 -0.33 4.79
C LYS A 97 46.39 0.82 4.69
N VAL A 98 45.42 0.85 5.61
CA VAL A 98 44.46 1.95 5.74
C VAL A 98 45.17 3.23 6.23
N ALA A 99 46.10 3.11 7.17
CA ALA A 99 46.92 4.24 7.63
C ALA A 99 47.80 4.80 6.49
N GLU A 100 48.48 3.92 5.73
CA GLU A 100 49.28 4.28 4.56
C GLU A 100 48.45 5.04 3.50
N ILE A 101 47.22 4.52 3.18
CA ILE A 101 46.31 5.17 2.25
C ILE A 101 45.94 6.56 2.73
N ARG A 102 45.65 6.74 4.01
CA ARG A 102 45.28 8.03 4.61
C ARG A 102 46.45 9.02 4.56
N THR A 103 47.64 8.57 4.87
CA THR A 103 48.86 9.41 4.82
C THR A 103 49.14 9.88 3.39
N LEU A 104 49.06 8.99 2.39
CA LEU A 104 49.24 9.37 0.99
C LEU A 104 48.16 10.32 0.50
N ARG A 105 46.92 10.19 0.97
CA ARG A 105 45.85 11.12 0.64
C ARG A 105 46.06 12.49 1.29
N THR A 106 46.51 12.55 2.55
CA THR A 106 46.87 13.81 3.23
C THR A 106 48.03 14.51 2.55
N ALA A 107 48.94 13.73 1.96
CA ALA A 107 50.06 14.26 1.13
C ALA A 107 49.62 14.72 -0.28
N GLY A 108 48.29 14.80 -0.55
CA GLY A 108 47.75 15.35 -1.80
C GLY A 108 47.70 14.39 -2.99
N LYS A 109 48.09 13.12 -2.84
CA LYS A 109 48.06 12.13 -3.95
C LYS A 109 46.63 11.82 -4.39
N THR A 110 46.40 11.64 -5.67
CA THR A 110 45.08 11.28 -6.22
C THR A 110 44.70 9.84 -5.85
N ILE A 111 43.40 9.51 -5.92
CA ILE A 111 42.91 8.15 -5.64
C ILE A 111 43.55 7.11 -6.54
N ALA A 112 43.83 7.46 -7.82
CA ALA A 112 44.48 6.59 -8.77
C ALA A 112 45.96 6.34 -8.41
N GLU A 113 46.70 7.38 -8.05
CA GLU A 113 48.10 7.25 -7.60
C GLU A 113 48.22 6.44 -6.31
N VAL A 114 47.33 6.71 -5.33
CA VAL A 114 47.30 5.94 -4.07
C VAL A 114 46.97 4.47 -4.32
N ALA A 115 46.07 4.16 -5.24
CA ALA A 115 45.75 2.80 -5.63
C ALA A 115 46.96 2.10 -6.25
N ALA A 116 47.65 2.78 -7.14
CA ALA A 116 48.88 2.24 -7.77
C ALA A 116 50.02 2.03 -6.75
N MET A 117 50.23 2.98 -5.84
CA MET A 117 51.32 2.92 -4.84
C MET A 117 51.05 1.86 -3.76
N THR A 118 49.79 1.66 -3.35
CA THR A 118 49.44 0.75 -2.29
C THR A 118 49.01 -0.66 -2.75
N GLY A 119 48.95 -0.87 -4.09
CA GLY A 119 48.57 -2.17 -4.68
C GLY A 119 47.12 -2.60 -4.40
N VAL A 120 46.22 -1.65 -4.11
CA VAL A 120 44.79 -1.93 -3.90
C VAL A 120 43.95 -1.23 -4.97
N SER A 121 42.74 -1.69 -5.19
CA SER A 121 41.82 -1.05 -6.15
C SER A 121 41.41 0.36 -5.72
N THR A 122 41.07 1.23 -6.68
CA THR A 122 40.51 2.57 -6.42
C THR A 122 39.28 2.52 -5.56
N PHE A 123 38.47 1.45 -5.66
CA PHE A 123 37.33 1.21 -4.77
C PHE A 123 37.76 0.97 -3.31
N SER A 124 38.84 0.18 -3.11
CA SER A 124 39.42 -0.07 -1.78
C SER A 124 39.99 1.21 -1.17
N VAL A 125 40.62 2.06 -1.96
CA VAL A 125 41.11 3.37 -1.52
C VAL A 125 39.95 4.26 -1.06
N ARG A 126 38.87 4.38 -1.84
CA ARG A 126 37.67 5.13 -1.47
C ARG A 126 37.04 4.60 -0.17
N ARG A 127 36.98 3.27 0.00
CA ARG A 127 36.45 2.62 1.22
C ARG A 127 37.33 2.91 2.44
N ALA A 128 38.64 2.96 2.31
CA ALA A 128 39.59 3.24 3.39
C ALA A 128 39.55 4.70 3.86
N ILE A 129 39.20 5.62 2.97
CA ILE A 129 39.09 7.06 3.27
C ILE A 129 37.75 7.39 3.94
N GLY A 130 36.69 6.58 3.72
CA GLY A 130 35.31 6.84 4.17
C GLY A 130 34.60 7.89 3.30
N PRO A 131 33.32 8.19 3.55
CA PRO A 131 32.59 9.25 2.86
C PRO A 131 33.29 10.60 3.17
N ALA A 132 33.46 11.42 2.13
CA ALA A 132 34.05 12.74 2.28
C ALA A 132 33.28 13.57 3.32
N ARG A 133 33.91 13.91 4.44
CA ARG A 133 33.37 14.95 5.32
C ARG A 133 33.33 16.26 4.52
N PRO A 134 32.27 17.06 4.63
CA PRO A 134 32.28 18.38 4.01
C PRO A 134 33.48 19.18 4.60
N VAL A 135 34.32 19.64 3.71
CA VAL A 135 35.53 20.41 4.06
C VAL A 135 35.05 21.80 4.51
N THR A 136 35.03 22.01 5.81
CA THR A 136 35.05 23.35 6.42
C THR A 136 36.49 23.67 6.73
N GLN A 137 37.23 24.13 5.74
CA GLN A 137 38.35 25.09 5.89
C GLN A 137 39.00 25.30 4.52
N ARG A 138 38.97 26.54 4.07
CA ARG A 138 39.75 27.08 2.99
C ARG A 138 41.22 27.19 3.45
N ASP A 139 42.09 26.36 2.87
CA ASP A 139 43.52 26.74 2.83
C ASP A 139 43.78 27.43 1.50
N ALA A 140 44.25 28.64 1.63
CA ALA A 140 44.65 29.51 0.55
C ALA A 140 45.74 28.83 -0.30
N ARG A 141 45.46 28.60 -1.59
CA ARG A 141 46.49 28.30 -2.59
C ARG A 141 46.80 29.57 -3.33
N THR A 142 48.05 29.97 -3.27
CA THR A 142 48.71 30.99 -4.08
C THR A 142 48.55 30.62 -5.56
N PRO A 143 48.17 31.54 -6.44
CA PRO A 143 48.02 31.24 -7.87
C PRO A 143 49.41 31.16 -8.53
N SER A 144 49.71 30.07 -9.22
CA SER A 144 50.75 30.03 -10.22
C SER A 144 50.27 30.74 -11.48
N THR A 145 51.00 31.72 -11.86
CA THR A 145 50.89 32.51 -13.09
C THR A 145 50.97 31.65 -14.34
N LEU A 146 49.89 31.62 -15.14
CA LEU A 146 49.98 31.49 -16.59
C LEU A 146 49.07 32.53 -17.21
N SER A 147 49.69 33.41 -17.95
CA SER A 147 49.12 34.47 -18.76
C SER A 147 48.38 33.83 -19.96
N ASP A 148 47.11 34.16 -20.18
CA ASP A 148 46.70 34.79 -21.42
C ASP A 148 45.29 35.36 -21.31
N GLY A 149 45.08 36.46 -21.99
CA GLY A 149 44.01 37.42 -21.78
C GLY A 149 42.63 36.96 -22.24
N GLY A 150 41.70 37.32 -21.42
CA GLY A 150 40.26 37.27 -21.67
C GLY A 150 39.57 37.72 -20.37
N GLU A 151 39.22 38.99 -20.24
CA GLU A 151 38.40 39.48 -19.15
C GLU A 151 37.04 38.79 -19.15
N VAL A 152 36.86 37.85 -18.21
CA VAL A 152 35.53 37.38 -17.79
C VAL A 152 35.06 38.38 -16.73
N PRO A 153 33.89 39.04 -16.87
CA PRO A 153 33.40 39.94 -15.88
C PRO A 153 33.14 39.18 -14.56
N PRO A 154 33.47 39.77 -13.41
CA PRO A 154 33.30 39.13 -12.12
C PRO A 154 31.80 38.82 -11.92
N VAL A 155 31.47 37.51 -11.79
CA VAL A 155 30.15 37.10 -11.28
C VAL A 155 29.99 37.72 -9.88
N PRO A 156 28.96 38.56 -9.61
CA PRO A 156 28.77 39.13 -8.31
C PRO A 156 28.62 38.01 -7.29
N LEU A 157 29.52 37.96 -6.32
CA LEU A 157 29.37 37.12 -5.13
C LEU A 157 28.12 37.58 -4.42
N VAL A 158 27.02 36.84 -4.63
CA VAL A 158 25.82 37.02 -3.82
C VAL A 158 26.23 36.71 -2.37
N PRO A 159 26.07 37.66 -1.43
CA PRO A 159 26.42 37.41 -0.04
C PRO A 159 25.61 36.21 0.45
N LEU A 160 26.27 35.23 1.06
CA LEU A 160 25.64 34.15 1.79
C LEU A 160 24.80 34.77 2.91
N VAL A 161 23.52 35.01 2.64
CA VAL A 161 22.57 35.41 3.67
C VAL A 161 22.50 34.23 4.65
N PRO A 162 22.81 34.44 5.95
CA PRO A 162 22.68 33.37 6.93
C PRO A 162 21.26 32.82 6.87
N LEU A 163 21.08 31.46 6.93
CA LEU A 163 19.78 30.84 7.06
C LEU A 163 19.01 31.51 8.19
N ALA A 164 18.01 32.32 7.87
CA ALA A 164 17.19 33.00 8.85
C ALA A 164 16.51 31.90 9.72
N LYS A 165 16.78 31.97 11.04
CA LYS A 165 16.09 31.10 11.99
C LYS A 165 14.67 31.63 12.18
N PRO A 166 13.66 30.76 12.19
CA PRO A 166 12.30 31.17 12.52
C PRO A 166 12.29 31.81 13.91
N ILE A 167 11.48 32.85 14.08
CA ILE A 167 11.30 33.51 15.39
C ILE A 167 10.58 32.53 16.31
N GLU A 168 11.12 32.32 17.52
CA GLU A 168 10.49 31.48 18.53
C GLU A 168 9.15 32.06 18.97
N ARG A 169 8.11 31.22 18.96
CA ARG A 169 6.72 31.63 19.23
C ARG A 169 6.26 31.21 20.62
N ASN A 170 7.10 31.41 21.64
CA ASN A 170 6.84 30.98 23.01
C ASN A 170 5.64 31.69 23.66
N ALA A 171 5.42 32.98 23.36
CA ALA A 171 4.25 33.71 23.85
C ALA A 171 2.92 33.13 23.35
N GLU A 172 2.83 32.76 22.07
CA GLU A 172 1.64 32.15 21.51
C GLU A 172 1.42 30.71 22.04
N ARG A 173 2.49 29.98 22.33
CA ARG A 173 2.37 28.64 22.98
C ARG A 173 1.82 28.82 24.42
N ALA A 174 2.27 29.83 25.15
CA ALA A 174 1.72 30.14 26.46
C ALA A 174 0.25 30.57 26.38
N ALA A 175 -0.10 31.43 25.44
CA ALA A 175 -1.49 31.83 25.18
C ALA A 175 -2.38 30.65 24.82
N ALA A 176 -1.90 29.73 23.94
CA ALA A 176 -2.61 28.50 23.62
C ALA A 176 -2.82 27.57 24.83
N SER A 177 -1.79 27.47 25.70
CA SER A 177 -1.88 26.67 26.92
C SER A 177 -2.86 27.26 27.94
N SER A 178 -3.08 28.59 27.92
CA SER A 178 -4.04 29.30 28.77
C SER A 178 -5.44 29.44 28.16
N GLY A 179 -5.68 28.84 26.99
CA GLY A 179 -6.98 28.93 26.33
C GLY A 179 -7.26 30.28 25.62
N LEU A 180 -6.25 31.10 25.43
CA LEU A 180 -6.34 32.45 24.84
C LEU A 180 -5.99 32.49 23.34
N LEU A 181 -5.62 31.36 22.74
CA LEU A 181 -5.26 31.27 21.32
C LEU A 181 -5.91 30.02 20.71
N ASP A 182 -6.74 30.21 19.72
CA ASP A 182 -7.42 29.09 19.03
C ASP A 182 -6.50 28.29 18.12
N GLU A 183 -5.66 29.00 17.32
CA GLU A 183 -4.67 28.43 16.42
C GLU A 183 -3.56 29.43 16.13
N ALA A 184 -2.31 28.97 16.04
CA ALA A 184 -1.22 29.82 15.60
C ALA A 184 -1.35 30.17 14.11
N ALA A 185 -1.44 31.46 13.79
CA ALA A 185 -1.46 31.92 12.42
C ALA A 185 -0.12 31.61 11.72
N PRO A 186 -0.12 31.27 10.42
CA PRO A 186 1.13 31.05 9.70
C PRO A 186 1.89 32.35 9.51
N VAL A 187 3.19 32.30 9.78
CA VAL A 187 4.15 33.40 9.53
C VAL A 187 5.27 32.82 8.68
N ILE A 188 5.42 33.30 7.47
CA ILE A 188 6.40 32.76 6.52
C ILE A 188 7.79 33.34 6.90
N CYS A 189 8.76 32.43 7.04
CA CYS A 189 10.16 32.78 7.26
C CYS A 189 10.89 32.79 5.91
N GLU A 190 11.25 33.97 5.42
CA GLU A 190 12.02 34.13 4.18
C GLU A 190 13.44 33.57 4.34
N GLY A 191 14.03 33.17 3.21
CA GLY A 191 15.42 32.69 3.18
C GLY A 191 15.77 31.99 1.89
N SER A 192 17.05 31.69 1.69
CA SER A 192 17.61 31.07 0.50
C SER A 192 17.90 29.58 0.73
N SER A 193 17.65 28.75 -0.29
CA SER A 193 17.92 27.30 -0.30
C SER A 193 17.41 26.59 0.96
N LEU A 194 16.19 26.94 1.39
CA LEU A 194 15.53 26.33 2.55
C LEU A 194 15.15 24.89 2.25
N PRO A 195 15.55 23.92 3.09
CA PRO A 195 15.31 22.51 2.82
C PRO A 195 13.80 22.17 2.81
N LEU A 196 13.42 21.22 1.96
CA LEU A 196 12.07 20.67 1.80
C LEU A 196 11.01 21.63 1.26
N VAL A 197 11.39 22.90 0.95
CA VAL A 197 10.43 23.91 0.50
C VAL A 197 9.78 23.55 -0.84
N GLY A 198 10.42 22.72 -1.67
CA GLY A 198 9.77 22.14 -2.86
C GLY A 198 8.49 21.39 -2.56
N SER A 199 8.25 20.94 -1.32
CA SER A 199 6.96 20.34 -0.90
C SER A 199 5.78 21.31 -1.03
N LEU A 200 6.01 22.62 -1.09
CA LEU A 200 4.94 23.60 -1.32
C LEU A 200 4.30 23.49 -2.72
N LEU A 201 4.97 22.83 -3.69
CA LEU A 201 4.39 22.54 -5.01
C LEU A 201 3.08 21.74 -4.94
N ILE A 202 2.83 21.03 -3.83
CA ILE A 202 1.60 20.26 -3.66
C ILE A 202 0.36 21.13 -3.42
N LEU A 203 0.53 22.35 -2.89
CA LEU A 203 -0.56 23.16 -2.35
C LEU A 203 -1.66 23.48 -3.36
N PRO A 204 -1.39 23.80 -4.64
CA PRO A 204 -2.45 24.02 -5.61
C PRO A 204 -3.30 22.79 -5.85
N ALA A 205 -2.67 21.63 -6.05
CA ALA A 205 -3.38 20.38 -6.27
C ALA A 205 -4.08 19.89 -4.98
N LEU A 206 -3.50 20.16 -3.81
CA LEU A 206 -4.12 19.86 -2.52
C LEU A 206 -5.39 20.71 -2.30
N ALA A 207 -5.35 22.00 -2.62
CA ALA A 207 -6.50 22.88 -2.56
C ALA A 207 -7.65 22.35 -3.43
N ALA A 208 -7.34 21.86 -4.63
CA ALA A 208 -8.33 21.25 -5.52
C ALA A 208 -8.98 19.96 -4.95
N THR A 209 -8.32 19.26 -4.01
CA THR A 209 -8.95 18.13 -3.30
C THR A 209 -9.96 18.56 -2.24
N GLY A 210 -9.96 19.82 -1.82
CA GLY A 210 -10.79 20.35 -0.75
C GLY A 210 -10.43 19.81 0.66
N LEU A 211 -9.22 19.24 0.85
CA LEU A 211 -8.85 18.55 2.11
C LEU A 211 -8.97 19.47 3.34
N LEU A 212 -8.47 20.70 3.26
CA LEU A 212 -8.50 21.63 4.39
C LEU A 212 -9.92 22.11 4.69
N ASP A 213 -10.71 22.35 3.66
CA ASP A 213 -12.11 22.77 3.78
C ASP A 213 -12.97 21.65 4.36
N ALA A 214 -12.84 20.42 3.84
CA ALA A 214 -13.52 19.24 4.38
C ALA A 214 -13.16 19.00 5.86
N ALA A 215 -11.87 19.11 6.21
CA ALA A 215 -11.44 18.98 7.60
C ALA A 215 -12.03 20.12 8.48
N ALA A 216 -12.09 21.37 7.98
CA ALA A 216 -12.69 22.47 8.69
C ALA A 216 -14.20 22.31 8.87
N VAL A 217 -14.93 21.83 7.86
CA VAL A 217 -16.36 21.52 7.94
C VAL A 217 -16.63 20.44 8.97
N VAL A 218 -15.86 19.36 8.93
CA VAL A 218 -16.10 18.19 9.80
C VAL A 218 -15.62 18.44 11.23
N PHE A 219 -14.43 18.97 11.44
CA PHE A 219 -13.83 19.13 12.76
C PHE A 219 -13.82 20.57 13.29
N GLY A 220 -14.15 21.55 12.47
CA GLY A 220 -14.18 22.97 12.85
C GLY A 220 -15.48 23.43 13.50
N ALA A 221 -16.62 22.89 13.06
CA ALA A 221 -17.95 23.26 13.55
C ALA A 221 -18.35 22.41 14.77
N GLY A 222 -18.52 23.00 15.94
CA GLY A 222 -19.18 22.35 17.06
C GLY A 222 -18.36 22.01 18.29
N ARG A 223 -17.22 22.64 18.50
CA ARG A 223 -16.35 22.47 19.69
C ARG A 223 -16.99 22.83 21.04
N LYS A 224 -18.24 22.49 21.29
CA LYS A 224 -18.91 22.82 22.56
C LYS A 224 -19.13 21.65 23.51
N VAL A 225 -18.90 20.41 23.12
CA VAL A 225 -19.22 19.26 23.96
C VAL A 225 -18.00 18.36 24.13
N GLY A 226 -17.57 18.16 25.38
CA GLY A 226 -16.66 17.08 25.74
C GLY A 226 -15.21 17.41 26.05
N GLY A 227 -14.86 18.61 26.49
CA GLY A 227 -13.55 18.84 27.15
C GLY A 227 -12.33 18.93 26.26
N LEU A 228 -12.49 18.93 24.94
CA LEU A 228 -11.40 19.21 24.01
C LEU A 228 -10.95 20.65 24.12
N HIS A 229 -9.66 20.87 24.36
CA HIS A 229 -9.10 22.22 24.42
C HIS A 229 -9.31 22.94 23.08
N ARG A 230 -10.19 23.94 23.06
CA ARG A 230 -10.42 24.82 21.90
C ARG A 230 -9.12 25.50 21.43
N SER A 231 -8.21 25.69 22.35
CA SER A 231 -6.97 26.42 22.15
C SER A 231 -5.82 25.47 21.92
N ALA A 232 -5.14 25.61 20.79
CA ALA A 232 -3.94 24.82 20.51
C ALA A 232 -3.03 25.56 19.57
N PHE A 233 -1.76 25.68 19.92
CA PHE A 233 -0.75 26.24 19.04
C PHE A 233 -0.73 25.53 17.66
N TYR A 234 -0.78 24.19 17.66
CA TYR A 234 -0.95 23.40 16.45
C TYR A 234 -2.44 23.13 16.23
N GLY A 235 -3.10 23.98 15.45
CA GLY A 235 -4.50 23.82 15.07
C GLY A 235 -4.73 22.80 13.96
N LEU A 236 -5.99 22.67 13.52
CA LEU A 236 -6.40 21.67 12.54
C LEU A 236 -5.63 21.77 11.23
N ARG A 237 -5.48 22.99 10.67
CA ARG A 237 -4.71 23.25 9.44
C ARG A 237 -3.26 22.75 9.58
N SER A 238 -2.59 23.12 10.68
CA SER A 238 -1.20 22.77 10.92
C SER A 238 -1.02 21.23 11.05
N LEU A 239 -1.97 20.54 11.68
CA LEU A 239 -1.95 19.09 11.84
C LEU A 239 -2.12 18.37 10.49
N VAL A 240 -3.12 18.77 9.71
CA VAL A 240 -3.40 18.18 8.39
C VAL A 240 -2.19 18.40 7.45
N LEU A 241 -1.69 19.65 7.34
CA LEU A 241 -0.52 19.96 6.51
C LEU A 241 0.75 19.25 6.99
N CYS A 242 0.93 19.07 8.32
CA CYS A 242 2.06 18.29 8.84
C CYS A 242 2.04 16.85 8.34
N VAL A 243 0.89 16.18 8.33
CA VAL A 243 0.75 14.84 7.78
C VAL A 243 0.99 14.83 6.26
N VAL A 244 0.44 15.81 5.53
CA VAL A 244 0.65 15.96 4.08
C VAL A 244 2.14 16.07 3.77
N PHE A 245 2.84 17.05 4.34
CA PHE A 245 4.28 17.24 4.05
C PHE A 245 5.14 16.07 4.48
N SER A 246 4.82 15.42 5.61
CA SER A 246 5.51 14.19 6.03
C SER A 246 5.36 13.07 5.00
N CYS A 247 4.17 12.89 4.42
CA CYS A 247 3.94 11.91 3.36
C CYS A 247 4.81 12.20 2.12
N LEU A 248 4.87 13.45 1.68
CA LEU A 248 5.64 13.84 0.48
C LEU A 248 7.13 13.55 0.62
N VAL A 249 7.67 13.69 1.85
CA VAL A 249 9.08 13.39 2.13
C VAL A 249 9.35 11.96 2.57
N SER A 250 8.36 11.07 2.43
CA SER A 250 8.42 9.61 2.70
C SER A 250 8.41 9.23 4.17
N GLU A 251 7.84 10.07 5.03
CA GLU A 251 7.66 9.81 6.46
C GLU A 251 6.18 9.87 6.87
N PRO A 252 5.34 8.95 6.34
CA PRO A 252 3.87 9.05 6.45
C PRO A 252 3.31 8.69 7.82
N ARG A 253 4.16 8.30 8.78
CA ARG A 253 3.76 7.95 10.15
C ARG A 253 4.16 9.04 11.12
N ALA A 254 3.42 9.20 12.22
CA ALA A 254 3.77 10.16 13.26
C ALA A 254 5.21 9.94 13.78
N GLU A 255 5.65 8.67 13.88
CA GLU A 255 7.01 8.31 14.29
C GLU A 255 8.09 8.83 13.32
N GLY A 256 7.74 9.00 12.05
CA GLY A 256 8.61 9.53 11.01
C GLY A 256 9.11 10.95 11.32
N MET A 257 8.33 11.71 12.07
CA MET A 257 8.71 13.06 12.50
C MET A 257 10.05 13.10 13.27
N THR A 258 10.47 12.01 13.90
CA THR A 258 11.79 11.93 14.56
C THR A 258 12.97 11.95 13.59
N ARG A 259 12.73 11.65 12.31
CA ARG A 259 13.74 11.62 11.24
C ARG A 259 13.75 12.88 10.39
N LEU A 260 12.79 13.79 10.62
CA LEU A 260 12.67 15.05 9.90
C LEU A 260 13.21 16.20 10.76
N ASP A 261 13.81 17.20 10.12
CA ASP A 261 14.15 18.43 10.79
C ASP A 261 12.87 19.19 11.18
N PRO A 262 12.59 19.37 12.49
CA PRO A 262 11.38 20.02 12.94
C PRO A 262 11.29 21.49 12.50
N ILE A 263 12.42 22.17 12.28
CA ILE A 263 12.46 23.56 11.79
C ILE A 263 12.08 23.58 10.30
N ALA A 264 12.62 22.66 9.50
CA ALA A 264 12.29 22.58 8.07
C ALA A 264 10.79 22.34 7.85
N ILE A 265 10.21 21.37 8.54
CA ILE A 265 8.75 21.12 8.46
C ILE A 265 7.96 22.28 9.07
N GLY A 266 8.45 22.90 10.16
CA GLY A 266 7.84 24.09 10.77
C GLY A 266 7.70 25.24 9.76
N ARG A 267 8.74 25.50 8.96
CA ARG A 267 8.70 26.52 7.89
C ARG A 267 7.62 26.23 6.84
N LEU A 268 7.46 24.95 6.43
CA LEU A 268 6.38 24.57 5.52
C LEU A 268 4.98 24.80 6.11
N LEU A 269 4.85 24.86 7.43
CA LEU A 269 3.60 25.13 8.15
C LEU A 269 3.40 26.63 8.45
N GLY A 270 4.39 27.48 8.16
CA GLY A 270 4.45 28.87 8.64
C GLY A 270 4.63 28.97 10.13
N LEU A 271 5.32 28.01 10.77
CA LEU A 271 5.57 27.95 12.21
C LEU A 271 7.08 27.87 12.48
N ASP A 272 7.45 28.15 13.73
CA ASP A 272 8.85 28.06 14.17
C ASP A 272 9.38 26.61 14.13
N ARG A 273 8.54 25.64 14.43
CA ARG A 273 8.85 24.22 14.38
C ARG A 273 7.59 23.36 14.20
N ALA A 274 7.77 22.15 13.68
CA ALA A 274 6.72 21.15 13.62
C ALA A 274 6.33 20.61 15.01
N PRO A 275 5.12 19.99 15.15
CA PRO A 275 4.75 19.29 16.37
C PRO A 275 5.66 18.08 16.61
N GLU A 276 6.02 17.82 17.85
CA GLU A 276 6.67 16.60 18.26
C GLU A 276 5.74 15.39 18.08
N VAL A 277 6.31 14.19 17.92
CA VAL A 277 5.57 12.92 17.74
C VAL A 277 4.47 12.76 18.79
N LYS A 278 4.79 12.97 20.07
CA LYS A 278 3.83 12.85 21.17
C LYS A 278 2.66 13.82 21.01
N ARG A 279 2.95 15.06 20.60
CA ARG A 279 1.91 16.08 20.39
C ARG A 279 1.07 15.77 19.16
N LEU A 280 1.68 15.34 18.07
CA LEU A 280 0.95 14.94 16.85
C LEU A 280 0.01 13.77 17.15
N ARG A 281 0.48 12.72 17.81
CA ARG A 281 -0.34 11.57 18.22
C ARG A 281 -1.50 11.99 19.13
N PHE A 282 -1.23 12.84 20.11
CA PHE A 282 -2.26 13.34 21.02
C PHE A 282 -3.36 14.09 20.27
N ARG A 283 -2.98 15.04 19.40
CA ARG A 283 -3.94 15.82 18.62
C ARG A 283 -4.74 14.96 17.62
N MET A 284 -4.11 13.98 16.99
CA MET A 284 -4.81 13.03 16.12
C MET A 284 -5.76 12.12 16.92
N ALA A 285 -5.43 11.76 18.15
CA ALA A 285 -6.35 11.01 19.01
C ALA A 285 -7.55 11.87 19.46
N GLU A 286 -7.36 13.16 19.70
CA GLU A 286 -8.48 14.08 19.96
C GLU A 286 -9.45 14.16 18.78
N LEU A 287 -8.94 14.27 17.52
CA LEU A 287 -9.80 14.23 16.33
C LEU A 287 -10.53 12.89 16.19
N ALA A 288 -9.83 11.79 16.48
CA ALA A 288 -10.41 10.45 16.41
C ALA A 288 -11.53 10.24 17.44
N SER A 289 -11.44 10.87 18.62
CA SER A 289 -12.46 10.76 19.66
C SER A 289 -13.82 11.39 19.28
N GLU A 290 -13.87 12.18 18.21
CA GLU A 290 -15.11 12.73 17.66
C GLU A 290 -15.88 11.71 16.80
N HIS A 291 -15.27 10.58 16.40
CA HIS A 291 -15.85 9.52 15.57
C HIS A 291 -16.46 10.01 14.25
N ARG A 292 -15.81 10.97 13.58
CA ARG A 292 -16.29 11.62 12.35
C ARG A 292 -15.43 11.34 11.10
N ALA A 293 -14.62 10.29 11.13
CA ALA A 293 -13.77 9.95 9.99
C ALA A 293 -14.59 9.60 8.72
N ASP A 294 -15.77 8.97 8.86
CA ASP A 294 -16.68 8.71 7.74
C ASP A 294 -17.19 10.00 7.09
N GLU A 295 -17.50 11.01 7.89
CA GLU A 295 -17.96 12.31 7.38
C GLU A 295 -16.85 12.99 6.59
N LEU A 296 -15.61 12.97 7.10
CA LEU A 296 -14.43 13.48 6.38
C LEU A 296 -14.25 12.77 5.03
N GLY A 297 -14.33 11.44 5.02
CA GLY A 297 -14.22 10.65 3.79
C GLY A 297 -15.31 11.00 2.77
N MET A 298 -16.56 11.16 3.23
CA MET A 298 -17.68 11.52 2.36
C MET A 298 -17.58 12.95 1.82
N GLU A 299 -17.11 13.90 2.62
CA GLU A 299 -16.95 15.28 2.20
C GLU A 299 -15.87 15.43 1.12
N LEU A 300 -14.72 14.73 1.32
CA LEU A 300 -13.69 14.63 0.30
C LEU A 300 -14.20 13.97 -1.00
N ALA A 301 -15.00 12.91 -0.87
CA ALA A 301 -15.59 12.26 -2.05
C ALA A 301 -16.56 13.17 -2.80
N ARG A 302 -17.38 13.98 -2.10
CA ARG A 302 -18.25 14.98 -2.74
C ARG A 302 -17.44 16.02 -3.52
N THR A 303 -16.39 16.56 -2.92
CA THR A 303 -15.49 17.52 -3.58
C THR A 303 -14.84 16.89 -4.82
N HIS A 304 -14.36 15.64 -4.70
CA HIS A 304 -13.75 14.91 -5.81
C HIS A 304 -14.71 14.71 -6.98
N VAL A 305 -15.95 14.27 -6.70
CA VAL A 305 -17.00 14.06 -7.71
C VAL A 305 -17.39 15.38 -8.40
N ALA A 306 -17.53 16.45 -7.62
CA ALA A 306 -17.88 17.78 -8.17
C ALA A 306 -16.76 18.34 -9.05
N ALA A 307 -15.49 18.14 -8.66
CA ALA A 307 -14.34 18.63 -9.42
C ALA A 307 -14.01 17.79 -10.66
N ARG A 308 -14.42 16.51 -10.70
CA ARG A 308 -14.03 15.54 -11.74
C ARG A 308 -15.21 14.68 -12.20
N PRO A 309 -16.24 15.26 -12.81
CA PRO A 309 -17.40 14.51 -13.27
C PRO A 309 -17.06 13.42 -14.31
N GLU A 310 -15.99 13.59 -15.09
CA GLU A 310 -15.48 12.59 -16.04
C GLU A 310 -14.95 11.31 -15.36
N ALA A 311 -14.63 11.36 -14.09
CA ALA A 311 -14.07 10.24 -13.34
C ALA A 311 -15.13 9.28 -12.76
N VAL A 312 -16.40 9.71 -12.67
CA VAL A 312 -17.41 9.04 -11.83
C VAL A 312 -18.32 8.02 -12.56
N GLY A 313 -18.08 7.75 -13.82
CA GLY A 313 -18.86 6.76 -14.59
C GLY A 313 -18.49 5.29 -14.27
N LEU A 314 -17.33 5.06 -13.68
CA LEU A 314 -16.80 3.74 -13.33
C LEU A 314 -15.97 3.81 -12.05
N PHE A 315 -16.23 2.88 -11.15
CA PHE A 315 -15.49 2.74 -9.89
C PHE A 315 -14.87 1.35 -9.78
N TYR A 316 -13.60 1.31 -9.41
CA TYR A 316 -12.93 0.07 -9.04
C TYR A 316 -13.07 -0.17 -7.54
N ILE A 317 -13.46 -1.38 -7.16
CA ILE A 317 -13.66 -1.78 -5.76
C ILE A 317 -12.76 -2.95 -5.46
N ASP A 318 -11.94 -2.81 -4.44
CA ASP A 318 -11.04 -3.88 -4.02
C ASP A 318 -10.81 -3.86 -2.50
N GLY A 319 -10.42 -5.01 -1.95
CA GLY A 319 -10.12 -5.19 -0.55
C GLY A 319 -8.62 -5.10 -0.28
N HIS A 320 -8.22 -4.39 0.79
CA HIS A 320 -6.86 -4.36 1.27
C HIS A 320 -6.76 -5.00 2.66
N VAL A 321 -5.85 -5.97 2.82
CA VAL A 321 -5.65 -6.70 4.07
C VAL A 321 -4.34 -6.26 4.72
N ARG A 322 -4.44 -5.75 5.96
CA ARG A 322 -3.32 -5.33 6.80
C ARG A 322 -3.07 -6.36 7.89
N ALA A 323 -1.88 -6.97 7.89
CA ALA A 323 -1.47 -7.89 8.94
C ALA A 323 -1.36 -7.16 10.29
N TYR A 324 -1.86 -7.79 11.36
CA TYR A 324 -1.73 -7.32 12.72
C TYR A 324 -0.73 -8.20 13.48
N HIS A 325 0.30 -7.56 14.05
CA HIS A 325 1.38 -8.22 14.79
C HIS A 325 1.37 -7.89 16.29
N GLY A 326 0.31 -7.25 16.79
CA GLY A 326 0.17 -6.94 18.21
C GLY A 326 -0.38 -8.11 19.04
N GLY A 327 -0.47 -7.92 20.35
CA GLY A 327 -0.91 -8.95 21.31
C GLY A 327 -2.43 -9.10 21.47
N ALA A 328 -3.27 -8.22 20.87
CA ALA A 328 -4.73 -8.32 21.01
C ALA A 328 -5.29 -9.44 20.11
N GLU A 329 -6.32 -10.12 20.60
CA GLU A 329 -7.00 -11.19 19.87
C GLU A 329 -8.02 -10.67 18.85
N VAL A 330 -7.54 -9.96 17.83
CA VAL A 330 -8.39 -9.50 16.73
C VAL A 330 -8.78 -10.64 15.77
N GLY A 331 -9.75 -10.37 14.91
CA GLY A 331 -10.21 -11.31 13.89
C GLY A 331 -9.09 -11.69 12.89
N LYS A 332 -9.21 -12.88 12.28
CA LYS A 332 -8.25 -13.35 11.27
C LYS A 332 -8.78 -13.11 9.86
N ALA A 333 -7.87 -12.69 8.96
CA ALA A 333 -8.11 -12.64 7.53
C ALA A 333 -6.95 -13.30 6.76
N HIS A 334 -7.18 -13.66 5.50
CA HIS A 334 -6.13 -14.21 4.65
C HIS A 334 -5.28 -13.08 4.07
N VAL A 335 -4.02 -13.05 4.47
CA VAL A 335 -3.03 -12.09 3.95
C VAL A 335 -2.37 -12.70 2.71
N ALA A 336 -2.87 -12.34 1.55
CA ALA A 336 -2.47 -12.96 0.28
C ALA A 336 -0.96 -12.88 -0.01
N ARG A 337 -0.29 -11.80 0.40
CA ARG A 337 1.15 -11.59 0.20
C ARG A 337 2.03 -12.65 0.88
N ILE A 338 1.60 -13.13 2.03
CA ILE A 338 2.31 -14.17 2.80
C ILE A 338 1.54 -15.49 2.80
N ARG A 339 0.43 -15.58 2.06
CA ARG A 339 -0.43 -16.76 1.90
C ARG A 339 -0.85 -17.39 3.25
N LEU A 340 -1.05 -16.58 4.26
CA LEU A 340 -1.35 -17.03 5.62
C LEU A 340 -2.62 -16.36 6.16
N ALA A 341 -3.48 -17.13 6.84
CA ALA A 341 -4.57 -16.60 7.64
C ALA A 341 -4.06 -16.23 9.05
N MET A 342 -3.99 -14.92 9.34
CA MET A 342 -3.47 -14.39 10.60
C MET A 342 -4.35 -13.25 11.11
N PRO A 343 -4.16 -12.78 12.35
CA PRO A 343 -4.80 -11.57 12.82
C PRO A 343 -4.58 -10.43 11.82
N ALA A 344 -5.65 -9.78 11.38
CA ALA A 344 -5.55 -8.76 10.35
C ALA A 344 -6.80 -7.88 10.33
N GLU A 345 -6.62 -6.64 9.90
CA GLU A 345 -7.67 -5.71 9.54
C GLU A 345 -7.90 -5.72 8.02
N VAL A 346 -9.14 -5.51 7.63
CA VAL A 346 -9.53 -5.48 6.22
C VAL A 346 -10.20 -4.14 5.93
N ASP A 347 -9.74 -3.47 4.88
CA ASP A 347 -10.37 -2.25 4.38
C ASP A 347 -10.92 -2.51 2.99
N THR A 348 -12.09 -1.93 2.68
CA THR A 348 -12.60 -1.86 1.32
C THR A 348 -12.35 -0.47 0.77
N TRP A 349 -11.74 -0.41 -0.41
CA TRP A 349 -11.40 0.81 -1.12
C TRP A 349 -12.21 0.95 -2.39
N VAL A 350 -12.61 2.18 -2.66
CA VAL A 350 -13.21 2.59 -3.93
C VAL A 350 -12.28 3.62 -4.57
N THR A 351 -11.91 3.38 -5.81
CA THR A 351 -11.15 4.34 -6.62
C THR A 351 -11.94 4.69 -7.87
N ASP A 352 -11.68 5.84 -8.45
CA ASP A 352 -12.27 6.27 -9.70
C ASP A 352 -11.66 5.53 -10.92
N ARG A 353 -12.14 5.84 -12.13
CA ARG A 353 -11.63 5.22 -13.37
C ARG A 353 -10.14 5.46 -13.63
N PHE A 354 -9.55 6.51 -13.05
CA PHE A 354 -8.13 6.85 -13.20
C PHE A 354 -7.25 6.24 -12.09
N GLY A 355 -7.87 5.59 -11.09
CA GLY A 355 -7.19 4.99 -9.95
C GLY A 355 -6.92 5.96 -8.79
N ASP A 356 -7.55 7.13 -8.79
CA ASP A 356 -7.51 8.04 -7.65
C ASP A 356 -8.47 7.54 -6.55
N GLY A 357 -8.05 7.62 -5.27
CA GLY A 357 -8.85 7.14 -4.16
C GLY A 357 -10.09 8.01 -3.92
N LEU A 358 -11.23 7.37 -3.71
CA LEU A 358 -12.50 8.06 -3.46
C LEU A 358 -13.07 7.80 -2.07
N LEU A 359 -13.17 6.55 -1.68
CA LEU A 359 -13.74 6.13 -0.39
C LEU A 359 -12.95 4.97 0.20
N VAL A 360 -12.90 4.91 1.52
CA VAL A 360 -12.36 3.77 2.27
C VAL A 360 -13.16 3.54 3.55
N TRP A 361 -13.38 2.28 3.89
CA TRP A 361 -13.95 1.90 5.18
C TRP A 361 -13.39 0.57 5.66
N GLN A 362 -13.41 0.38 6.98
CA GLN A 362 -13.05 -0.89 7.57
C GLN A 362 -14.15 -1.92 7.34
N SER A 363 -13.77 -3.07 6.82
CA SER A 363 -14.62 -4.25 6.68
C SER A 363 -14.41 -5.22 7.85
N ALA A 364 -15.40 -6.04 8.14
CA ALA A 364 -15.22 -7.07 9.16
C ALA A 364 -14.13 -8.08 8.77
N PRO A 365 -13.35 -8.62 9.72
CA PRO A 365 -12.40 -9.65 9.44
C PRO A 365 -13.03 -10.86 8.72
N GLY A 366 -12.47 -11.21 7.55
CA GLY A 366 -13.02 -12.26 6.70
C GLY A 366 -14.28 -11.88 5.92
N ALA A 367 -14.65 -10.60 5.88
CA ALA A 367 -15.71 -10.11 4.99
C ALA A 367 -15.41 -10.50 3.54
N SER A 368 -16.45 -10.89 2.81
CA SER A 368 -16.33 -11.15 1.38
C SER A 368 -16.57 -9.88 0.58
N LEU A 369 -15.82 -9.68 -0.48
CA LEU A 369 -16.05 -8.52 -1.37
C LEU A 369 -17.50 -8.46 -1.85
N ALA A 370 -18.15 -9.58 -2.12
CA ALA A 370 -19.57 -9.63 -2.47
C ALA A 370 -20.50 -9.08 -1.35
N GLY A 371 -20.10 -9.18 -0.08
CA GLY A 371 -20.81 -8.56 1.04
C GLY A 371 -20.60 -7.05 1.06
N GLU A 372 -19.36 -6.60 0.84
CA GLU A 372 -18.97 -5.20 0.85
C GLU A 372 -19.58 -4.41 -0.31
N LEU A 373 -19.82 -5.04 -1.46
CA LEU A 373 -20.49 -4.40 -2.60
C LEU A 373 -21.89 -3.83 -2.25
N LYS A 374 -22.58 -4.37 -1.26
CA LYS A 374 -23.86 -3.81 -0.81
C LYS A 374 -23.68 -2.47 -0.11
N LEU A 375 -22.70 -2.40 0.82
CA LEU A 375 -22.35 -1.13 1.48
C LEU A 375 -21.80 -0.09 0.48
N THR A 376 -21.05 -0.56 -0.51
CA THR A 376 -20.54 0.28 -1.61
C THR A 376 -21.70 0.96 -2.35
N VAL A 377 -22.76 0.22 -2.68
CA VAL A 377 -23.96 0.76 -3.34
C VAL A 377 -24.55 1.92 -2.55
N ASP A 378 -24.77 1.72 -1.25
CA ASP A 378 -25.40 2.72 -0.38
C ASP A 378 -24.54 4.01 -0.31
N LYS A 379 -23.23 3.85 -0.14
CA LYS A 379 -22.29 4.98 -0.09
C LYS A 379 -22.21 5.74 -1.44
N ILE A 380 -22.09 5.02 -2.56
CA ILE A 380 -22.03 5.64 -3.88
C ILE A 380 -23.38 6.29 -4.22
N ARG A 381 -24.51 5.69 -3.83
CA ARG A 381 -25.84 6.27 -4.03
C ARG A 381 -26.01 7.59 -3.25
N THR A 382 -25.51 7.62 -2.01
CA THR A 382 -25.49 8.85 -1.19
C THR A 382 -24.61 9.94 -1.83
N LEU A 383 -23.56 9.54 -2.53
CA LEU A 383 -22.63 10.46 -3.17
C LEU A 383 -23.14 11.02 -4.49
N LEU A 384 -23.72 10.17 -5.36
CA LEU A 384 -24.10 10.53 -6.73
C LEU A 384 -25.59 10.84 -6.92
N GLY A 385 -26.43 10.53 -5.91
CA GLY A 385 -27.89 10.66 -6.03
C GLY A 385 -28.55 9.45 -6.68
N PRO A 386 -29.91 9.45 -6.76
CA PRO A 386 -30.71 8.30 -7.19
C PRO A 386 -30.63 8.00 -8.69
N ASP A 387 -30.38 9.01 -9.53
CA ASP A 387 -30.49 8.89 -10.99
C ASP A 387 -29.18 8.40 -11.65
N ALA A 388 -28.06 8.47 -10.95
CA ALA A 388 -26.78 8.04 -11.48
C ALA A 388 -26.74 6.51 -11.68
N ARG A 389 -26.16 6.08 -12.80
CA ARG A 389 -25.97 4.66 -13.14
C ARG A 389 -24.48 4.33 -13.36
N PRO A 390 -23.65 4.36 -12.31
CA PRO A 390 -22.25 4.07 -12.47
C PRO A 390 -21.99 2.56 -12.58
N THR A 391 -20.84 2.22 -13.16
CA THR A 391 -20.34 0.84 -13.25
C THR A 391 -19.47 0.51 -12.04
N LEU A 392 -19.75 -0.62 -11.39
CA LEU A 392 -18.93 -1.19 -10.36
C LEU A 392 -18.00 -2.26 -10.95
N CYS A 393 -16.72 -1.99 -10.96
CA CYS A 393 -15.68 -2.91 -11.45
C CYS A 393 -14.98 -3.58 -10.26
N PHE A 394 -14.98 -4.90 -10.22
CA PHE A 394 -14.39 -5.68 -9.12
C PHE A 394 -13.84 -7.03 -9.61
N ASP A 395 -12.99 -7.63 -8.79
CA ASP A 395 -12.38 -8.91 -9.10
C ASP A 395 -13.32 -10.10 -8.86
N ARG A 396 -12.81 -11.33 -9.06
CA ARG A 396 -13.55 -12.58 -8.81
C ARG A 396 -13.97 -12.77 -7.35
N GLY A 397 -13.43 -12.00 -6.39
CA GLY A 397 -13.85 -11.99 -4.98
C GLY A 397 -15.30 -11.54 -4.80
N GLY A 398 -15.78 -10.64 -5.67
CA GLY A 398 -17.16 -10.16 -5.71
C GLY A 398 -18.15 -11.07 -6.43
N TRP A 399 -17.75 -12.27 -6.87
CA TRP A 399 -18.59 -13.15 -7.68
C TRP A 399 -19.85 -13.63 -6.96
N SER A 400 -20.99 -13.08 -7.33
CA SER A 400 -22.31 -13.51 -6.87
C SER A 400 -23.38 -13.12 -7.91
N PRO A 401 -23.77 -14.00 -8.86
CA PRO A 401 -24.78 -13.68 -9.87
C PRO A 401 -26.13 -13.23 -9.30
N LYS A 402 -26.50 -13.68 -8.09
CA LYS A 402 -27.67 -13.19 -7.37
C LYS A 402 -27.51 -11.72 -6.97
N LEU A 403 -26.32 -11.36 -6.47
CA LEU A 403 -26.00 -9.96 -6.15
C LEU A 403 -25.95 -9.10 -7.41
N PHE A 404 -25.44 -9.62 -8.54
CA PHE A 404 -25.41 -8.86 -9.80
C PHE A 404 -26.81 -8.43 -10.24
N ALA A 405 -27.78 -9.33 -10.18
CA ALA A 405 -29.16 -8.98 -10.45
C ALA A 405 -29.70 -7.87 -9.49
N GLN A 406 -29.33 -7.93 -8.22
CA GLN A 406 -29.71 -6.90 -7.24
C GLN A 406 -29.03 -5.54 -7.56
N LEU A 407 -27.76 -5.55 -7.90
CA LEU A 407 -27.02 -4.32 -8.27
C LEU A 407 -27.65 -3.62 -9.47
N VAL A 408 -28.02 -4.39 -10.51
CA VAL A 408 -28.69 -3.85 -11.71
C VAL A 408 -30.06 -3.27 -11.37
N LEU A 409 -30.84 -3.96 -10.53
CA LEU A 409 -32.12 -3.43 -10.04
C LEU A 409 -31.97 -2.16 -9.21
N SER A 410 -30.83 -1.98 -8.56
CA SER A 410 -30.48 -0.75 -7.80
C SER A 410 -29.88 0.34 -8.70
N GLY A 411 -29.85 0.17 -10.02
CA GLY A 411 -29.36 1.17 -10.97
C GLY A 411 -27.83 1.21 -11.11
N PHE A 412 -27.13 0.09 -10.92
CA PHE A 412 -25.70 -0.02 -11.11
C PHE A 412 -25.37 -1.00 -12.23
N ASP A 413 -24.42 -0.65 -13.07
CA ASP A 413 -23.82 -1.62 -13.97
C ASP A 413 -22.66 -2.37 -13.29
N ILE A 414 -22.39 -3.58 -13.75
CA ILE A 414 -21.31 -4.41 -13.24
C ILE A 414 -20.24 -4.66 -14.32
N LEU A 415 -19.01 -4.83 -13.87
CA LEU A 415 -17.88 -5.24 -14.69
C LEU A 415 -16.98 -6.15 -13.85
N THR A 416 -16.83 -7.43 -14.25
CA THR A 416 -16.04 -8.40 -13.48
C THR A 416 -15.55 -9.56 -14.32
N TYR A 417 -14.53 -10.28 -13.85
CA TYR A 417 -14.09 -11.53 -14.47
C TYR A 417 -15.09 -12.67 -14.21
N ARG A 418 -15.36 -13.47 -15.22
CA ARG A 418 -16.23 -14.64 -15.08
C ARG A 418 -15.53 -15.75 -14.28
N LYS A 419 -16.26 -16.32 -13.29
CA LYS A 419 -15.90 -17.59 -12.65
C LYS A 419 -16.58 -18.77 -13.35
N TYR A 420 -15.96 -19.92 -13.28
CA TYR A 420 -16.54 -21.21 -13.73
C TYR A 420 -16.93 -21.22 -15.21
N ALA A 421 -16.12 -20.60 -16.05
CA ALA A 421 -16.26 -20.73 -17.50
C ALA A 421 -16.00 -22.18 -17.93
N LYS A 422 -16.97 -22.78 -18.62
CA LYS A 422 -16.90 -24.19 -18.99
C LYS A 422 -16.35 -24.42 -20.39
N HIS A 423 -16.48 -23.43 -21.26
CA HIS A 423 -16.15 -23.57 -22.69
C HIS A 423 -15.35 -22.35 -23.15
N ALA A 424 -14.36 -22.61 -23.99
CA ALA A 424 -13.65 -21.59 -24.75
C ALA A 424 -14.48 -21.16 -25.97
N GLU A 425 -14.33 -19.94 -26.42
CA GLU A 425 -14.91 -19.48 -27.67
C GLU A 425 -14.09 -20.00 -28.87
N PRO A 426 -14.73 -20.35 -29.97
CA PRO A 426 -14.01 -20.76 -31.18
C PRO A 426 -13.22 -19.56 -31.74
N ARG A 427 -12.07 -19.85 -32.38
CA ARG A 427 -11.19 -18.80 -32.93
C ARG A 427 -11.93 -17.85 -33.90
N SER A 428 -12.89 -18.39 -34.67
CA SER A 428 -13.70 -17.61 -35.62
C SER A 428 -14.65 -16.60 -34.98
N ALA A 429 -14.86 -16.64 -33.68
CA ALA A 429 -15.70 -15.68 -32.97
C ALA A 429 -14.94 -14.40 -32.57
N PHE A 430 -13.61 -14.40 -32.71
CA PHE A 430 -12.80 -13.25 -32.32
C PHE A 430 -12.60 -12.28 -33.49
N VAL A 431 -12.82 -11.02 -33.18
CA VAL A 431 -12.60 -9.87 -34.08
C VAL A 431 -11.52 -9.00 -33.48
N ASP A 432 -10.64 -8.47 -34.33
CA ASP A 432 -9.62 -7.50 -33.93
C ASP A 432 -10.24 -6.12 -33.70
N HIS A 433 -9.94 -5.51 -32.57
CA HIS A 433 -10.38 -4.19 -32.17
C HIS A 433 -9.16 -3.31 -31.87
N GLU A 434 -9.03 -2.21 -32.59
CA GLU A 434 -8.03 -1.19 -32.35
C GLU A 434 -8.71 0.05 -31.72
N PHE A 435 -8.10 0.62 -30.68
CA PHE A 435 -8.56 1.86 -30.09
C PHE A 435 -7.40 2.61 -29.40
N ILE A 436 -7.60 3.89 -29.13
CA ILE A 436 -6.64 4.73 -28.38
C ILE A 436 -7.13 4.77 -26.92
N ASP A 437 -6.26 4.41 -26.00
CA ASP A 437 -6.55 4.46 -24.57
C ASP A 437 -6.45 5.89 -24.00
N ASP A 438 -6.75 6.05 -22.72
CA ASP A 438 -6.74 7.35 -22.03
C ASP A 438 -5.32 7.91 -21.77
N LEU A 439 -4.27 7.16 -22.13
CA LEU A 439 -2.88 7.59 -22.14
C LEU A 439 -2.38 7.94 -23.54
N GLY A 440 -3.23 7.78 -24.57
CA GLY A 440 -2.89 8.03 -25.96
C GLY A 440 -2.20 6.87 -26.67
N HIS A 441 -2.16 5.67 -26.09
CA HIS A 441 -1.56 4.50 -26.70
C HIS A 441 -2.58 3.74 -27.54
N THR A 442 -2.15 3.30 -28.72
CA THR A 442 -2.92 2.37 -29.54
C THR A 442 -2.92 0.98 -28.91
N GLN A 443 -4.09 0.48 -28.61
CA GLN A 443 -4.32 -0.85 -28.05
C GLN A 443 -4.99 -1.76 -29.10
N HIS A 444 -4.59 -3.03 -29.11
CA HIS A 444 -5.17 -4.07 -29.97
C HIS A 444 -5.69 -5.21 -29.11
N TYR A 445 -6.96 -5.55 -29.29
CA TYR A 445 -7.58 -6.67 -28.59
C TYR A 445 -8.32 -7.57 -29.55
N LEU A 446 -8.03 -8.87 -29.52
CA LEU A 446 -8.87 -9.88 -30.14
C LEU A 446 -10.01 -10.22 -29.19
N LEU A 447 -11.24 -9.81 -29.53
CA LEU A 447 -12.40 -9.94 -28.68
C LEU A 447 -13.51 -10.75 -29.35
N ALA A 448 -14.15 -11.61 -28.54
CA ALA A 448 -15.46 -12.19 -28.88
C ALA A 448 -16.52 -11.64 -27.94
N ASP A 449 -17.66 -11.19 -28.47
CA ASP A 449 -18.71 -10.53 -27.72
C ASP A 449 -20.04 -11.23 -27.91
N ARG A 450 -20.71 -11.60 -26.82
CA ARG A 450 -22.01 -12.26 -26.85
C ARG A 450 -22.82 -12.11 -25.59
N THR A 451 -24.11 -12.29 -25.68
CA THR A 451 -25.00 -12.39 -24.54
C THR A 451 -24.93 -13.81 -23.92
N VAL A 452 -24.83 -13.85 -22.58
CA VAL A 452 -24.80 -15.12 -21.82
C VAL A 452 -25.83 -15.12 -20.70
N ARG A 453 -26.22 -16.32 -20.27
CA ARG A 453 -27.12 -16.52 -19.14
C ARG A 453 -26.39 -17.28 -18.05
N VAL A 454 -26.19 -16.64 -16.88
CA VAL A 454 -25.47 -17.20 -15.73
C VAL A 454 -26.52 -17.65 -14.69
N PRO A 455 -26.50 -18.91 -14.25
CA PRO A 455 -27.42 -19.38 -13.20
C PRO A 455 -27.05 -18.75 -11.88
N TYR A 456 -28.05 -18.33 -11.06
CA TYR A 456 -27.79 -17.69 -9.79
C TYR A 456 -28.51 -18.29 -8.57
N ASP A 457 -29.39 -19.29 -8.78
CA ASP A 457 -30.00 -20.00 -7.69
C ASP A 457 -30.28 -21.49 -8.03
N SER A 458 -30.71 -22.24 -7.00
CA SER A 458 -31.11 -23.64 -7.13
C SER A 458 -32.36 -23.87 -8.01
N ASN A 459 -33.17 -22.83 -8.17
CA ASN A 459 -34.43 -22.89 -8.96
C ASN A 459 -34.18 -22.57 -10.44
N ARG A 460 -32.93 -22.66 -10.89
CA ARG A 460 -32.51 -22.44 -12.29
C ARG A 460 -32.80 -21.04 -12.84
N ARG A 461 -33.11 -20.04 -12.00
CA ARG A 461 -33.18 -18.66 -12.44
C ARG A 461 -31.82 -18.23 -12.98
N ARG A 462 -31.83 -17.44 -14.06
CA ARG A 462 -30.63 -17.02 -14.77
C ARG A 462 -30.56 -15.51 -14.86
N PHE A 463 -29.35 -14.98 -14.64
CA PHE A 463 -29.01 -13.60 -14.88
C PHE A 463 -28.47 -13.46 -16.31
N THR A 464 -29.09 -12.61 -17.10
CA THR A 464 -28.64 -12.31 -18.47
C THR A 464 -27.68 -11.14 -18.44
N CYS A 465 -26.53 -11.28 -19.09
CA CYS A 465 -25.50 -10.24 -19.20
C CYS A 465 -24.67 -10.41 -20.47
N ARG A 466 -23.88 -9.42 -20.80
CA ARG A 466 -22.92 -9.45 -21.89
C ARG A 466 -21.63 -10.11 -21.42
N GLN A 467 -21.04 -10.97 -22.24
CA GLN A 467 -19.73 -11.56 -22.03
C GLN A 467 -18.79 -11.12 -23.14
N ILE A 468 -17.68 -10.48 -22.75
CA ILE A 468 -16.58 -10.17 -23.64
C ILE A 468 -15.42 -11.09 -23.29
N VAL A 469 -14.84 -11.75 -24.30
CA VAL A 469 -13.72 -12.67 -24.13
C VAL A 469 -12.53 -12.12 -24.88
N ARG A 470 -11.40 -11.87 -24.18
CA ARG A 470 -10.14 -11.54 -24.82
C ARG A 470 -9.34 -12.80 -25.07
N LEU A 471 -8.85 -12.96 -26.29
CA LEU A 471 -7.88 -13.97 -26.65
C LEU A 471 -6.46 -13.38 -26.62
N ASP A 472 -5.59 -14.00 -25.88
CA ASP A 472 -4.14 -13.75 -25.95
C ASP A 472 -3.55 -14.68 -27.00
N GLU A 473 -3.07 -14.13 -28.10
CA GLU A 473 -2.62 -14.92 -29.26
C GLU A 473 -1.37 -15.75 -28.95
N ALA A 474 -0.47 -15.23 -28.11
CA ALA A 474 0.78 -15.90 -27.81
C ALA A 474 0.59 -17.15 -26.96
N SER A 475 -0.33 -17.09 -26.00
CA SER A 475 -0.60 -18.20 -25.06
C SER A 475 -1.85 -19.02 -25.41
N GLY A 476 -2.72 -18.50 -26.29
CA GLY A 476 -4.04 -19.07 -26.55
C GLY A 476 -5.03 -18.93 -25.39
N HIS A 477 -4.63 -18.20 -24.32
CA HIS A 477 -5.48 -18.03 -23.14
C HIS A 477 -6.67 -17.11 -23.41
N GLN A 478 -7.84 -17.52 -22.93
CA GLN A 478 -9.06 -16.72 -23.05
C GLN A 478 -9.48 -16.15 -21.69
N THR A 479 -9.49 -14.82 -21.60
CA THR A 479 -9.96 -14.10 -20.42
C THR A 479 -11.40 -13.65 -20.61
N GLN A 480 -12.31 -14.15 -19.78
CA GLN A 480 -13.74 -13.87 -19.89
C GLN A 480 -14.17 -12.79 -18.89
N ILE A 481 -14.83 -11.76 -19.39
CA ILE A 481 -15.36 -10.61 -18.68
C ILE A 481 -16.89 -10.66 -18.76
N LEU A 482 -17.58 -10.35 -17.67
CA LEU A 482 -19.02 -10.13 -17.64
C LEU A 482 -19.32 -8.67 -17.34
N THR A 483 -20.31 -8.12 -18.05
CA THR A 483 -20.79 -6.76 -17.86
C THR A 483 -22.28 -6.67 -18.13
N THR A 484 -22.92 -5.65 -17.57
CA THR A 484 -24.29 -5.23 -17.89
C THR A 484 -24.32 -3.92 -18.69
N ARG A 485 -23.15 -3.38 -19.03
CA ARG A 485 -23.05 -2.18 -19.87
C ARG A 485 -23.43 -2.48 -21.31
N ASP A 486 -24.16 -1.58 -21.90
CA ASP A 486 -24.61 -1.62 -23.30
C ASP A 486 -23.71 -0.82 -24.25
N ASP A 487 -22.47 -0.45 -23.80
CA ASP A 487 -21.54 0.28 -24.65
C ASP A 487 -21.35 -0.42 -26.00
N PRO A 488 -21.38 0.30 -27.12
CA PRO A 488 -21.28 -0.31 -28.43
C PRO A 488 -19.92 -0.98 -28.68
N ASP A 489 -18.83 -0.40 -28.14
CA ASP A 489 -17.48 -0.90 -28.34
C ASP A 489 -17.04 -1.86 -27.21
N PRO A 490 -16.87 -3.17 -27.51
CA PRO A 490 -16.39 -4.14 -26.53
C PRO A 490 -14.93 -3.87 -26.06
N ALA A 491 -14.13 -3.17 -26.88
CA ALA A 491 -12.75 -2.88 -26.53
C ALA A 491 -12.65 -1.91 -25.35
N LEU A 492 -13.49 -0.87 -25.29
CA LEU A 492 -13.55 0.05 -24.16
C LEU A 492 -13.95 -0.65 -22.86
N VAL A 493 -14.89 -1.59 -22.93
CA VAL A 493 -15.31 -2.37 -21.76
C VAL A 493 -14.20 -3.32 -21.29
N ALA A 494 -13.55 -4.00 -22.23
CA ALA A 494 -12.41 -4.87 -21.93
C ALA A 494 -11.25 -4.08 -21.33
N HIS A 495 -10.92 -2.92 -21.92
CA HIS A 495 -9.87 -2.05 -21.40
C HIS A 495 -10.18 -1.55 -19.98
N ALA A 496 -11.42 -1.16 -19.70
CA ALA A 496 -11.84 -0.77 -18.36
C ALA A 496 -11.61 -1.90 -17.33
N MET A 497 -11.91 -3.16 -17.70
CA MET A 497 -11.64 -4.31 -16.82
C MET A 497 -10.13 -4.57 -16.64
N PHE A 498 -9.36 -4.47 -17.71
CA PHE A 498 -7.90 -4.66 -17.62
C PHE A 498 -7.23 -3.50 -16.87
N SER A 499 -7.75 -2.27 -16.98
CA SER A 499 -7.27 -1.12 -16.23
C SER A 499 -7.47 -1.21 -14.70
N ARG A 500 -8.11 -2.27 -14.19
CA ARG A 500 -8.17 -2.57 -12.75
C ARG A 500 -6.78 -2.66 -12.08
N TRP A 501 -5.71 -2.94 -12.85
CA TRP A 501 -4.34 -2.86 -12.34
C TRP A 501 -3.98 -1.50 -11.71
N ARG A 502 -4.72 -0.42 -12.05
CA ARG A 502 -4.57 0.92 -11.44
C ARG A 502 -4.79 0.88 -9.94
N VAL A 503 -5.77 0.09 -9.46
CA VAL A 503 -6.01 -0.10 -8.01
C VAL A 503 -4.86 -0.87 -7.36
N GLU A 504 -4.31 -1.86 -8.04
CA GLU A 504 -3.14 -2.60 -7.53
C GLU A 504 -1.91 -1.70 -7.42
N ASN A 505 -1.71 -0.82 -8.42
CA ASN A 505 -0.66 0.20 -8.38
C ASN A 505 -0.92 1.25 -7.30
N PHE A 506 -2.19 1.69 -7.12
CA PHE A 506 -2.57 2.54 -6.00
C PHE A 506 -2.14 1.92 -4.66
N PHE A 507 -2.52 0.67 -4.37
CA PHE A 507 -2.11 -0.02 -3.15
C PHE A 507 -0.59 -0.17 -3.03
N ARG A 508 0.09 -0.52 -4.12
CA ARG A 508 1.55 -0.65 -4.13
C ARG A 508 2.22 0.67 -3.75
N TYR A 509 1.81 1.75 -4.38
CA TYR A 509 2.37 3.07 -4.15
C TYR A 509 2.02 3.61 -2.76
N MET A 510 0.77 3.49 -2.34
CA MET A 510 0.31 3.90 -1.02
C MET A 510 1.03 3.14 0.12
N ARG A 511 1.31 1.85 -0.07
CA ARG A 511 2.14 1.08 0.90
C ARG A 511 3.57 1.58 0.95
N ALA A 512 4.17 1.80 -0.20
CA ALA A 512 5.58 2.19 -0.29
C ALA A 512 5.84 3.59 0.28
N HIS A 513 4.90 4.51 0.10
CA HIS A 513 5.15 5.93 0.31
C HIS A 513 4.21 6.62 1.29
N TYR A 514 2.99 6.13 1.44
CA TYR A 514 1.95 6.75 2.25
C TYR A 514 1.56 5.94 3.49
N GLY A 515 2.28 4.85 3.80
CA GLY A 515 2.07 4.07 5.00
C GLY A 515 0.70 3.40 5.08
N LEU A 516 0.16 2.91 3.96
CA LEU A 516 -1.15 2.25 3.90
C LEU A 516 -1.27 1.10 4.93
N ASP A 517 -0.19 0.34 5.13
CA ASP A 517 -0.15 -0.76 6.10
C ASP A 517 0.05 -0.30 7.57
N ALA A 518 0.25 1.02 7.83
CA ALA A 518 0.35 1.51 9.20
C ALA A 518 -0.99 1.39 9.92
N LEU A 519 -0.96 0.99 11.19
CA LEU A 519 -2.17 0.89 12.01
C LEU A 519 -2.61 2.25 12.56
N ASP A 520 -1.64 3.15 12.81
CA ASP A 520 -1.80 4.48 13.38
C ASP A 520 -2.44 4.51 14.79
N ALA A 521 -3.12 3.43 15.20
CA ALA A 521 -3.69 3.20 16.52
C ALA A 521 -3.49 1.74 16.93
N TYR A 522 -3.41 1.46 18.22
CA TYR A 522 -3.29 0.10 18.78
C TYR A 522 -4.36 -0.16 19.85
N GLU A 523 -5.16 0.84 20.15
CA GLU A 523 -6.31 0.74 21.04
C GLU A 523 -7.31 -0.25 20.44
N THR A 524 -7.99 -1.01 21.29
CA THR A 524 -9.01 -1.97 20.89
C THR A 524 -10.37 -1.56 21.42
N VAL A 525 -11.39 -1.84 20.64
CA VAL A 525 -12.80 -1.70 21.03
C VAL A 525 -13.49 -3.05 20.91
N PRO A 526 -14.60 -3.29 21.66
CA PRO A 526 -15.39 -4.50 21.49
C PRO A 526 -15.79 -4.68 20.01
N ASP A 527 -15.69 -5.91 19.51
CA ASP A 527 -16.22 -6.25 18.18
C ASP A 527 -17.75 -6.42 18.27
N ASP A 528 -18.46 -6.34 17.16
CA ASP A 528 -19.90 -6.51 17.07
C ASP A 528 -20.30 -7.94 17.51
N PRO A 529 -20.98 -8.11 18.68
CA PRO A 529 -21.31 -9.41 19.22
C PRO A 529 -22.31 -10.18 18.35
N ASP A 530 -23.13 -9.49 17.57
CA ASP A 530 -24.18 -10.07 16.73
C ASP A 530 -23.68 -10.35 15.30
N ARG A 531 -22.48 -9.96 14.98
CA ARG A 531 -21.85 -10.23 13.69
C ARG A 531 -21.81 -11.74 13.42
N LEU A 532 -22.38 -12.14 12.29
CA LEU A 532 -22.44 -13.55 11.91
C LEU A 532 -21.09 -14.05 11.41
N VAL A 533 -20.50 -14.97 12.16
CA VAL A 533 -19.23 -15.64 11.82
C VAL A 533 -19.44 -17.10 11.45
N VAL A 534 -18.47 -17.68 10.72
CA VAL A 534 -18.51 -19.10 10.37
C VAL A 534 -18.50 -19.95 11.65
N ASN A 535 -19.47 -20.84 11.76
CA ASN A 535 -19.59 -21.71 12.93
C ASN A 535 -18.48 -22.77 12.96
N PRO A 536 -17.59 -22.78 13.99
CA PRO A 536 -16.54 -23.78 14.14
C PRO A 536 -17.07 -25.20 14.23
N ALA A 537 -18.21 -25.40 14.90
CA ALA A 537 -18.84 -26.71 15.01
C ALA A 537 -19.28 -27.24 13.64
N LYS A 538 -19.82 -26.37 12.76
CA LYS A 538 -20.13 -26.72 11.37
C LYS A 538 -18.88 -27.12 10.60
N ARG A 539 -17.80 -26.35 10.72
CA ARG A 539 -16.51 -26.67 10.06
C ARG A 539 -15.95 -28.01 10.52
N LYS A 540 -16.02 -28.30 11.82
CA LYS A 540 -15.61 -29.58 12.39
C LYS A 540 -16.48 -30.72 11.85
N ALA A 541 -17.81 -30.57 11.84
CA ALA A 541 -18.72 -31.58 11.33
C ALA A 541 -18.53 -31.84 9.81
N VAL A 542 -18.31 -30.79 9.01
CA VAL A 542 -18.03 -30.95 7.57
C VAL A 542 -16.70 -31.67 7.36
N ARG A 543 -15.66 -31.34 8.13
CA ARG A 543 -14.37 -32.05 8.06
C ARG A 543 -14.52 -33.53 8.36
N HIS A 544 -15.23 -33.91 9.45
CA HIS A 544 -15.52 -35.31 9.76
C HIS A 544 -16.32 -36.02 8.65
N ALA A 545 -17.23 -35.32 7.96
CA ALA A 545 -17.92 -35.89 6.82
C ALA A 545 -17.01 -36.10 5.61
N ILE A 546 -16.02 -35.21 5.39
CA ILE A 546 -14.99 -35.38 4.34
C ILE A 546 -14.09 -36.56 4.67
N GLU A 547 -13.62 -36.67 5.93
CA GLU A 547 -12.80 -37.82 6.39
C GLU A 547 -13.54 -39.15 6.19
N ALA A 548 -14.83 -39.23 6.50
CA ALA A 548 -15.63 -40.40 6.23
C ALA A 548 -15.79 -40.68 4.72
N ALA A 549 -15.87 -39.63 3.90
CA ALA A 549 -15.90 -39.81 2.43
C ALA A 549 -14.56 -40.37 1.89
N HIS A 550 -13.43 -39.93 2.47
CA HIS A 550 -12.12 -40.50 2.12
C HIS A 550 -11.99 -41.98 2.55
N SER A 551 -12.54 -42.34 3.69
CA SER A 551 -12.60 -43.75 4.15
C SER A 551 -13.38 -44.64 3.16
N ILE A 552 -14.48 -44.14 2.61
CA ILE A 552 -15.22 -44.85 1.56
C ILE A 552 -14.35 -45.02 0.31
N ALA A 553 -13.71 -43.97 -0.18
CA ALA A 553 -12.86 -44.04 -1.36
C ALA A 553 -11.68 -45.01 -1.17
N SER A 554 -11.12 -45.10 0.03
CA SER A 554 -10.11 -46.11 0.38
C SER A 554 -10.70 -47.55 0.31
N SER A 555 -11.86 -47.74 0.94
CA SER A 555 -12.53 -49.05 0.93
C SER A 555 -12.94 -49.49 -0.49
N GLU A 556 -13.36 -48.56 -1.36
CA GLU A 556 -13.63 -48.83 -2.79
C GLU A 556 -12.35 -49.25 -3.53
N ALA A 557 -11.23 -48.57 -3.29
CA ALA A 557 -9.95 -48.92 -3.90
C ALA A 557 -9.44 -50.28 -3.44
N ASP A 558 -9.64 -50.66 -2.17
CA ASP A 558 -9.27 -51.97 -1.63
C ASP A 558 -10.14 -53.08 -2.22
N ARG A 559 -11.45 -52.86 -2.36
CA ARG A 559 -12.36 -53.78 -3.03
C ARG A 559 -12.00 -53.96 -4.50
N GLY A 560 -11.65 -52.88 -5.20
CA GLY A 560 -11.22 -52.90 -6.59
C GLY A 560 -9.94 -53.75 -6.76
N ARG A 561 -8.97 -53.62 -5.86
CA ARG A 561 -7.75 -54.46 -5.85
C ARG A 561 -8.06 -55.90 -5.58
N ALA A 562 -8.87 -56.19 -4.56
CA ALA A 562 -9.27 -57.58 -4.23
C ALA A 562 -10.03 -58.27 -5.39
N SER A 563 -10.92 -57.55 -6.09
CA SER A 563 -11.62 -58.02 -7.27
C SER A 563 -10.68 -58.30 -8.44
N PHE A 564 -9.68 -57.44 -8.65
CA PHE A 564 -8.70 -57.59 -9.73
C PHE A 564 -7.78 -58.81 -9.49
N GLU A 565 -7.41 -59.04 -8.23
CA GLU A 565 -6.57 -60.19 -7.83
C GLU A 565 -7.32 -61.51 -7.74
N ARG A 566 -8.60 -61.55 -8.12
CA ARG A 566 -9.49 -62.73 -8.04
C ARG A 566 -9.58 -63.32 -6.62
N LEU A 567 -9.38 -62.53 -5.62
CA LEU A 567 -9.66 -62.90 -4.24
C LEU A 567 -11.18 -62.98 -4.07
N ASP A 568 -11.70 -64.03 -3.48
CA ASP A 568 -13.11 -64.13 -3.10
C ASP A 568 -13.50 -62.86 -2.35
N ALA A 569 -14.69 -62.31 -2.71
CA ALA A 569 -15.16 -61.08 -2.12
C ALA A 569 -15.23 -61.27 -0.59
N ASN A 570 -14.24 -60.72 0.12
CA ASN A 570 -14.13 -60.88 1.55
C ASN A 570 -15.32 -60.10 2.20
N GLU A 571 -16.24 -60.86 2.84
CA GLU A 571 -17.37 -60.26 3.56
C GLU A 571 -16.97 -59.09 4.45
N ALA A 572 -15.79 -59.16 5.05
CA ALA A 572 -15.23 -58.09 5.84
C ALA A 572 -15.00 -56.78 5.05
N LEU A 573 -14.63 -56.83 3.75
CA LEU A 573 -14.49 -55.63 2.90
C LEU A 573 -15.85 -55.07 2.49
N VAL A 574 -16.86 -55.89 2.34
CA VAL A 574 -18.23 -55.48 2.05
C VAL A 574 -18.82 -54.79 3.29
N ASP A 575 -18.65 -55.41 4.46
CA ASP A 575 -19.11 -54.84 5.74
C ASP A 575 -18.39 -53.52 6.08
N ALA A 576 -17.10 -53.45 5.85
CA ALA A 576 -16.31 -52.19 6.05
C ALA A 576 -16.81 -51.07 5.12
N TYR A 577 -17.15 -51.37 3.88
CA TYR A 577 -17.71 -50.42 2.94
C TYR A 577 -19.12 -49.95 3.36
N ALA A 578 -19.98 -50.89 3.73
CA ALA A 578 -21.33 -50.58 4.21
C ALA A 578 -21.30 -49.73 5.49
N GLY A 579 -20.40 -50.09 6.43
CA GLY A 579 -20.15 -49.33 7.62
C GLY A 579 -19.68 -47.88 7.34
N ALA A 580 -18.72 -47.73 6.44
CA ALA A 580 -18.21 -46.43 6.03
C ALA A 580 -19.30 -45.55 5.36
N GLN A 581 -20.17 -46.17 4.52
CA GLN A 581 -21.32 -45.45 3.92
C GLN A 581 -22.35 -45.02 4.98
N ALA A 582 -22.68 -45.87 5.94
CA ALA A 582 -23.57 -45.54 7.04
C ALA A 582 -23.01 -44.38 7.89
N GLU A 583 -21.72 -44.43 8.23
CA GLU A 583 -21.03 -43.39 8.95
C GLU A 583 -21.03 -42.07 8.20
N LEU A 584 -20.75 -42.06 6.92
CA LEU A 584 -20.82 -40.85 6.07
C LEU A 584 -22.25 -40.30 6.08
N GLY A 585 -23.28 -41.11 6.00
CA GLY A 585 -24.68 -40.70 6.09
C GLY A 585 -24.98 -39.99 7.39
N VAL A 586 -24.58 -40.55 8.53
CA VAL A 586 -24.75 -39.98 9.88
C VAL A 586 -23.99 -38.65 9.99
N ARG A 587 -22.72 -38.59 9.57
CA ARG A 587 -21.90 -37.38 9.64
C ARG A 587 -22.42 -36.26 8.74
N LYS A 588 -22.89 -36.57 7.53
CA LYS A 588 -23.56 -35.61 6.62
C LYS A 588 -24.86 -35.04 7.25
N ALA A 589 -25.68 -35.90 7.84
CA ALA A 589 -26.91 -35.50 8.50
C ALA A 589 -26.60 -34.57 9.69
N ALA A 590 -25.68 -34.97 10.55
CA ALA A 590 -25.22 -34.14 11.66
C ALA A 590 -24.63 -32.79 11.20
N ALA A 591 -23.83 -32.80 10.14
CA ALA A 591 -23.33 -31.57 9.56
C ALA A 591 -24.46 -30.68 9.02
N LYS A 592 -25.53 -31.22 8.45
CA LYS A 592 -26.65 -30.46 7.87
C LYS A 592 -27.47 -29.72 8.93
N THR A 593 -27.64 -30.26 10.14
CA THR A 593 -28.42 -29.64 11.23
C THR A 593 -27.72 -28.45 11.86
N ILE A 594 -26.38 -28.38 11.81
CA ILE A 594 -25.63 -27.29 12.44
C ILE A 594 -25.70 -26.03 11.54
N PRO A 595 -26.06 -24.86 12.08
CA PRO A 595 -26.11 -23.63 11.31
C PRO A 595 -24.71 -23.25 10.80
N ALA A 596 -24.64 -22.76 9.55
CA ALA A 596 -23.38 -22.41 8.92
C ALA A 596 -22.70 -21.19 9.55
N LYS A 597 -23.51 -20.27 10.08
CA LYS A 597 -23.08 -19.05 10.77
C LYS A 597 -23.77 -18.93 12.10
N VAL A 598 -23.09 -18.31 13.06
CA VAL A 598 -23.59 -17.99 14.40
C VAL A 598 -23.12 -16.60 14.79
N PRO A 599 -23.77 -15.92 15.76
CA PRO A 599 -23.24 -14.66 16.31
C PRO A 599 -21.82 -14.82 16.84
N LEU A 600 -21.01 -13.77 16.70
CA LEU A 600 -19.62 -13.76 17.19
C LEU A 600 -19.55 -14.04 18.69
N SER A 601 -20.48 -13.50 19.47
CA SER A 601 -20.60 -13.73 20.91
C SER A 601 -20.69 -15.21 21.32
N VAL A 602 -21.24 -16.07 20.46
CA VAL A 602 -21.32 -17.53 20.71
C VAL A 602 -19.95 -18.19 20.54
N VAL A 603 -19.11 -17.67 19.68
CA VAL A 603 -17.79 -18.25 19.37
C VAL A 603 -16.68 -17.60 20.19
N ARG A 604 -16.78 -16.29 20.38
CA ARG A 604 -15.77 -15.46 21.05
C ARG A 604 -16.49 -14.28 21.74
N PRO A 605 -16.96 -14.45 22.99
CA PRO A 605 -17.73 -13.42 23.69
C PRO A 605 -16.92 -12.13 23.93
N ASP A 606 -15.60 -12.24 24.14
CA ASP A 606 -14.71 -11.10 24.41
C ASP A 606 -13.92 -10.66 23.18
N ALA A 607 -14.49 -10.86 21.98
CA ALA A 607 -13.83 -10.48 20.74
C ALA A 607 -13.62 -8.96 20.67
N VAL A 608 -12.44 -8.56 20.26
CA VAL A 608 -12.08 -7.15 20.06
C VAL A 608 -11.65 -6.90 18.62
N ARG A 609 -11.74 -5.65 18.20
CA ARG A 609 -11.16 -5.13 16.96
C ARG A 609 -10.31 -3.90 17.28
N ILE A 610 -9.40 -3.55 16.37
CA ILE A 610 -8.64 -2.31 16.50
C ILE A 610 -9.58 -1.12 16.34
N ASP A 611 -9.40 -0.09 17.17
CA ASP A 611 -10.01 1.20 16.93
C ASP A 611 -9.36 1.85 15.72
N VAL A 612 -10.12 2.00 14.66
CA VAL A 612 -9.63 2.48 13.36
C VAL A 612 -9.94 3.95 13.10
N GLU A 613 -10.56 4.65 14.03
CA GLU A 613 -11.00 6.03 13.77
C GLU A 613 -9.83 6.93 13.40
N ARG A 614 -8.73 6.89 14.19
CA ARG A 614 -7.50 7.63 13.88
C ARG A 614 -6.88 7.18 12.55
N LYS A 615 -6.87 5.88 12.28
CA LYS A 615 -6.38 5.34 11.01
C LYS A 615 -7.18 5.86 9.83
N ARG A 616 -8.50 5.93 9.92
CA ARG A 616 -9.38 6.41 8.86
C ARG A 616 -9.19 7.89 8.56
N ILE A 617 -8.98 8.73 9.59
CA ILE A 617 -8.61 10.13 9.42
C ILE A 617 -7.26 10.23 8.69
N MET A 618 -6.27 9.46 9.13
CA MET A 618 -4.94 9.43 8.49
C MET A 618 -5.03 8.95 7.03
N ASP A 619 -5.83 7.92 6.74
CA ASP A 619 -6.01 7.42 5.38
C ASP A 619 -6.76 8.43 4.48
N ALA A 620 -7.72 9.17 5.01
CA ALA A 620 -8.39 10.25 4.27
C ALA A 620 -7.39 11.35 3.85
N ILE A 621 -6.51 11.78 4.79
CA ILE A 621 -5.45 12.77 4.49
C ILE A 621 -4.45 12.20 3.47
N ARG A 622 -4.00 10.96 3.65
CA ARG A 622 -3.06 10.29 2.75
C ARG A 622 -3.65 10.09 1.35
N MET A 623 -4.92 9.72 1.27
CA MET A 623 -5.66 9.56 0.02
C MET A 623 -5.78 10.89 -0.73
N ALA A 624 -6.16 11.97 -0.05
CA ALA A 624 -6.21 13.30 -0.64
C ALA A 624 -4.83 13.78 -1.11
N THR A 625 -3.77 13.49 -0.33
CA THR A 625 -2.38 13.82 -0.72
C THR A 625 -1.94 12.99 -1.94
N TYR A 626 -2.29 11.72 -2.01
CA TYR A 626 -2.03 10.86 -3.18
C TYR A 626 -2.75 11.40 -4.42
N ASN A 627 -4.03 11.78 -4.28
CA ASN A 627 -4.82 12.35 -5.38
C ASN A 627 -4.23 13.68 -5.87
N ALA A 628 -3.75 14.54 -4.96
CA ALA A 628 -3.03 15.76 -5.29
C ALA A 628 -1.73 15.46 -6.05
N GLU A 629 -0.93 14.51 -5.59
CA GLU A 629 0.29 14.07 -6.31
C GLU A 629 -0.05 13.48 -7.69
N SER A 630 -1.15 12.73 -7.82
CA SER A 630 -1.63 12.20 -9.11
C SER A 630 -2.01 13.34 -10.06
N SER A 631 -2.63 14.41 -9.55
CA SER A 631 -2.96 15.60 -10.35
C SER A 631 -1.70 16.32 -10.82
N LEU A 632 -0.69 16.48 -9.95
CA LEU A 632 0.62 17.03 -10.36
C LEU A 632 1.31 16.16 -11.42
N ALA A 633 1.23 14.83 -11.30
CA ALA A 633 1.80 13.94 -12.29
C ALA A 633 1.15 14.09 -13.67
N ARG A 634 -0.17 14.32 -13.71
CA ARG A 634 -0.91 14.62 -14.95
C ARG A 634 -0.51 15.99 -15.54
N LEU A 635 -0.39 17.03 -14.71
CA LEU A 635 0.08 18.35 -15.14
C LEU A 635 1.53 18.34 -15.63
N LEU A 636 2.37 17.47 -15.06
CA LEU A 636 3.75 17.30 -15.46
C LEU A 636 3.91 16.58 -16.81
N ALA A 637 2.94 15.74 -17.20
CA ALA A 637 3.06 14.87 -18.37
C ALA A 637 3.39 15.61 -19.68
N PRO A 638 2.80 16.77 -20.03
CA PRO A 638 3.16 17.49 -21.25
C PRO A 638 4.60 18.05 -21.25
N HIS A 639 5.18 18.24 -20.09
CA HIS A 639 6.50 18.85 -19.91
C HIS A 639 7.64 17.82 -19.76
N TYR A 640 7.33 16.51 -19.70
CA TYR A 640 8.32 15.48 -19.44
C TYR A 640 8.09 14.21 -20.26
N ALA A 641 8.92 13.98 -21.25
CA ALA A 641 8.77 12.85 -22.19
C ALA A 641 8.76 11.46 -21.54
N ARG A 642 9.24 11.32 -20.30
CA ARG A 642 9.19 10.08 -19.51
C ARG A 642 8.18 10.12 -18.36
N ALA A 643 7.17 10.98 -18.48
CA ALA A 643 6.21 11.17 -17.40
C ALA A 643 5.49 9.89 -17.03
N GLU A 644 5.19 9.02 -17.98
CA GLU A 644 4.48 7.76 -17.74
C GLU A 644 5.19 6.90 -16.67
N ASP A 645 6.51 6.76 -16.77
CA ASP A 645 7.29 5.93 -15.85
C ASP A 645 7.89 6.71 -14.68
N GLU A 646 8.28 7.97 -14.89
CA GLU A 646 9.12 8.72 -13.97
C GLU A 646 8.43 9.92 -13.29
N ALA A 647 7.20 10.32 -13.66
CA ALA A 647 6.57 11.53 -13.12
C ALA A 647 6.55 11.57 -11.59
N ARG A 648 6.11 10.49 -10.95
CA ARG A 648 6.06 10.42 -9.47
C ARG A 648 7.46 10.44 -8.84
N SER A 649 8.44 9.82 -9.48
CA SER A 649 9.84 9.86 -9.03
C SER A 649 10.41 11.27 -9.13
N LEU A 650 10.09 12.00 -10.21
CA LEU A 650 10.48 13.39 -10.40
C LEU A 650 9.81 14.32 -9.40
N LEU A 651 8.51 14.16 -9.15
CA LEU A 651 7.79 14.93 -8.13
C LEU A 651 8.39 14.71 -6.73
N ARG A 652 8.74 13.49 -6.38
CA ARG A 652 9.37 13.17 -5.09
C ARG A 652 10.77 13.76 -4.93
N GLU A 653 11.52 13.93 -6.02
CA GLU A 653 12.75 14.71 -6.04
C GLU A 653 12.44 16.20 -5.81
N ALA A 654 11.47 16.75 -6.56
CA ALA A 654 11.08 18.14 -6.45
C ALA A 654 10.57 18.52 -5.04
N PHE A 655 9.76 17.66 -4.40
CA PHE A 655 9.28 17.89 -3.03
C PHE A 655 10.41 18.00 -2.00
N LYS A 656 11.53 17.33 -2.22
CA LYS A 656 12.71 17.37 -1.33
C LYS A 656 13.71 18.44 -1.70
N THR A 657 13.53 19.07 -2.87
CA THR A 657 14.44 20.10 -3.37
C THR A 657 14.34 21.35 -2.48
N PRO A 658 15.47 21.95 -2.08
CA PRO A 658 15.48 23.24 -1.42
C PRO A 658 14.95 24.35 -2.33
N ALA A 659 14.43 25.43 -1.74
CA ALA A 659 14.00 26.59 -2.49
C ALA A 659 14.20 27.89 -1.67
N ASP A 660 14.22 29.03 -2.37
CA ASP A 660 14.12 30.33 -1.73
C ASP A 660 12.65 30.65 -1.46
N LEU A 661 12.40 31.28 -0.32
CA LEU A 661 11.13 31.91 0.02
C LEU A 661 11.33 33.43 0.13
N GLU A 662 10.54 34.18 -0.63
CA GLU A 662 10.59 35.63 -0.65
C GLU A 662 9.17 36.20 -0.72
N ILE A 663 8.85 37.19 0.15
CA ILE A 663 7.56 37.87 0.15
C ILE A 663 7.72 39.19 -0.59
N ARG A 664 6.89 39.41 -1.63
CA ARG A 664 6.81 40.67 -2.36
C ARG A 664 5.37 41.17 -2.36
N GLY A 665 5.05 42.10 -1.52
CA GLY A 665 3.67 42.56 -1.34
C GLY A 665 2.77 41.44 -0.83
N SER A 666 1.73 41.09 -1.59
CA SER A 666 0.81 39.98 -1.28
C SER A 666 1.20 38.63 -1.95
N THR A 667 2.47 38.53 -2.39
CA THR A 667 2.91 37.35 -3.15
C THR A 667 4.04 36.63 -2.42
N LEU A 668 3.94 35.32 -2.28
CA LEU A 668 4.99 34.44 -1.79
C LEU A 668 5.67 33.73 -2.97
N HIS A 669 6.88 34.13 -3.28
CA HIS A 669 7.71 33.51 -4.29
C HIS A 669 8.43 32.28 -3.74
N VAL A 670 8.22 31.14 -4.41
CA VAL A 670 8.85 29.85 -4.14
C VAL A 670 9.77 29.54 -5.30
N ARG A 671 11.09 29.74 -5.14
CA ARG A 671 12.09 29.55 -6.20
C ARG A 671 12.93 28.33 -5.92
N LEU A 672 12.64 27.21 -6.59
CA LEU A 672 13.31 25.93 -6.39
C LEU A 672 14.75 25.98 -6.88
N ASP A 673 15.63 25.29 -6.18
CA ASP A 673 16.98 25.00 -6.69
C ASP A 673 16.88 24.07 -7.91
N PRO A 674 17.86 24.09 -8.83
CA PRO A 674 17.86 23.17 -9.97
C PRO A 674 17.87 21.71 -9.50
N LEU A 675 17.15 20.85 -10.21
CA LEU A 675 17.09 19.41 -9.94
C LEU A 675 18.33 18.68 -10.48
N SER A 676 18.43 17.39 -10.25
CA SER A 676 19.59 16.54 -10.58
C SER A 676 19.98 16.52 -12.06
N ALA A 677 19.08 16.91 -12.96
CA ALA A 677 19.36 16.94 -14.41
C ALA A 677 18.61 18.10 -15.09
N PRO A 678 19.21 18.74 -16.12
CA PRO A 678 18.61 19.88 -16.82
C PRO A 678 17.21 19.58 -17.41
N ARG A 679 16.98 18.35 -17.89
CA ARG A 679 15.64 17.94 -18.40
C ARG A 679 14.60 17.90 -17.29
N ARG A 680 14.96 17.46 -16.08
CA ARG A 680 14.08 17.42 -14.89
C ARG A 680 13.80 18.83 -14.40
N THR A 681 14.82 19.70 -14.38
CA THR A 681 14.69 21.11 -14.05
C THR A 681 13.69 21.80 -14.97
N ARG A 682 13.81 21.63 -16.30
CA ARG A 682 12.87 22.22 -17.27
C ARG A 682 11.44 21.67 -17.12
N ALA A 683 11.30 20.36 -16.85
CA ALA A 683 9.98 19.77 -16.64
C ALA A 683 9.28 20.36 -15.39
N ILE A 684 10.01 20.56 -14.30
CA ILE A 684 9.47 21.22 -13.10
C ILE A 684 9.22 22.71 -13.35
N ALA A 685 10.02 23.39 -14.17
CA ALA A 685 9.75 24.76 -14.56
C ALA A 685 8.42 24.88 -15.33
N GLY A 686 8.14 23.98 -16.28
CA GLY A 686 6.84 23.91 -16.95
C GLY A 686 5.69 23.60 -15.99
N LEU A 687 5.89 22.68 -15.03
CA LEU A 687 4.90 22.46 -13.99
C LEU A 687 4.65 23.73 -13.15
N CYS A 688 5.68 24.51 -12.82
CA CYS A 688 5.50 25.77 -12.09
C CYS A 688 4.59 26.76 -12.85
N GLU A 689 4.69 26.83 -14.17
CA GLU A 689 3.80 27.66 -15.00
C GLU A 689 2.34 27.23 -14.86
N GLU A 690 2.06 25.93 -14.96
CA GLU A 690 0.72 25.37 -14.75
C GLU A 690 0.18 25.68 -13.34
N LEU A 691 1.03 25.54 -12.31
CA LEU A 691 0.63 25.83 -10.93
C LEU A 691 0.36 27.31 -10.71
N ASN A 692 1.13 28.21 -11.31
CA ASN A 692 0.91 29.66 -11.22
C ASN A 692 -0.44 30.07 -11.82
N ALA A 693 -0.92 29.38 -12.85
CA ALA A 693 -2.22 29.65 -13.45
C ALA A 693 -3.39 29.38 -12.48
N THR A 694 -3.20 28.55 -11.45
CA THR A 694 -4.22 28.24 -10.43
C THR A 694 -4.52 29.39 -9.47
N LYS A 695 -3.61 30.37 -9.35
CA LYS A 695 -3.69 31.51 -8.41
C LYS A 695 -3.95 31.07 -6.96
N THR A 696 -3.29 30.03 -6.52
CA THR A 696 -3.47 29.47 -5.18
C THR A 696 -2.88 30.36 -4.11
N ILE A 697 -3.60 30.55 -3.01
CA ILE A 697 -3.17 31.30 -1.83
C ILE A 697 -2.59 30.31 -0.83
N TYR A 698 -1.50 30.71 -0.14
CA TYR A 698 -0.94 29.88 0.95
C TYR A 698 -1.97 29.75 2.10
N PRO A 699 -2.27 28.50 2.56
CA PRO A 699 -3.36 28.26 3.52
C PRO A 699 -3.25 29.05 4.82
N GLY A 700 -4.26 29.84 5.15
CA GLY A 700 -4.33 30.68 6.36
C GLY A 700 -3.62 32.03 6.24
N THR A 701 -3.29 32.48 5.04
CA THR A 701 -2.76 33.82 4.72
C THR A 701 -3.47 34.40 3.50
N ASP A 702 -3.12 35.65 3.14
CA ASP A 702 -3.52 36.28 1.89
C ASP A 702 -2.39 36.25 0.84
N LEU A 703 -1.35 35.43 1.03
CA LEU A 703 -0.17 35.37 0.16
C LEU A 703 -0.44 34.48 -1.06
N LEU A 704 -0.43 35.07 -2.25
CA LEU A 704 -0.50 34.36 -3.52
C LEU A 704 0.81 33.60 -3.75
N LEU A 705 0.73 32.29 -4.00
CA LEU A 705 1.89 31.46 -4.31
C LEU A 705 2.32 31.65 -5.77
N VAL A 706 3.62 31.91 -5.96
CA VAL A 706 4.25 31.98 -7.29
C VAL A 706 5.49 31.11 -7.30
N TYR A 707 5.49 30.13 -8.18
CA TYR A 707 6.53 29.10 -8.31
C TYR A 707 7.46 29.39 -9.49
N SER A 708 8.76 29.13 -9.30
CA SER A 708 9.75 29.15 -10.38
C SER A 708 10.92 28.23 -10.02
N VAL A 709 11.80 27.98 -10.99
CA VAL A 709 13.06 27.24 -10.78
C VAL A 709 14.23 28.18 -11.11
N LYS A 710 15.28 28.15 -10.30
CA LYS A 710 16.48 29.00 -10.53
C LYS A 710 17.19 28.60 -11.82
N GLY A 711 17.56 29.60 -12.63
CA GLY A 711 18.31 29.38 -13.86
C GLY A 711 17.48 28.86 -15.05
N THR A 712 16.15 28.96 -14.98
CA THR A 712 15.24 28.70 -16.11
C THR A 712 14.60 29.96 -16.60
#